data_34164ef941baf30337edae4b1503d737
#
_entry.id   34164ef941baf30337edae4b1503d737
#
_cell.length_a   1.000
_cell.length_b   1.000
_cell.length_c   1.000
_cell.angle_alpha   90.00
_cell.angle_beta   90.00
_cell.angle_gamma   90.00
#
_symmetry.space_group_name_H-M   'P 1'
#
loop_
_entity.id
_entity.type
_entity.pdbx_description
1 polymer ?
#
loop_
_entity_poly.entity_id
_entity_poly.type
_entity_poly.pdbx_seq_one_letter_code
_entity_poly.pdbx_strand_id
1 'polypeptide(L)'
;MDDQTEAKKAPQGYAVIHGHFYQPPRENPWIEEIETEPSAQPYHDWNTRITAECYLPNSCARTYDGPGRILDIVNNYEFISFNFGPTLMSWLEVHAPLTYQRIIDADRKSRARLGHGNAIAQAYNHAILPLLTPRDRETQIIWGLRDFEHRFGRRAEAMWLPETAVNYPTLAALAAHGIKFIILSPYQAKRVRPLAGGSWQEVQAQTLDTTQAYRCFIPEMAAGDPGRRNYIDVFFYHGETASDLSFGELLRDSYRLSARLTEPFNPEKKRPQLLNVATDGENYGHHKKFGELSLAHALAHVLPQSGFTVTNYAAFLEIAPPKMMVDLALGEKGQGSSWSCAHGVGRWQEDCGCSTGGQPNWQQKWRGPLRHAFDFLNKQLAVIFEQEGAGYFRDPWAARNAYIAVVLNRQPESLEKFFSQEGKPGLAPEDWVSALRLLEMQRHALLMYTSCGWFFADLAGLETLQVLKYAARALQLGQYFSSEPIESAFVDRLADAQSNIAAEGNGRQIYERRIKPVVVDFTKIVNHWVISLLKNRARQCPARVYHFRVECLEHDVKTQASIDLAAGRLRLTSGITLAVRNLAFFTAHLGSYLYRTQVKRELERSEFVSLQQELFAVLESTPENLIPLMAKRLGEDYLTVHDVFQEEKEGIFRDLLQPNHEEAVGAISHHFGEAKSLLKAMAHEGLTMPRLYRAMGEISMNRRLVEVLRQLEPEPEKLSESEELLELIEDAALLGLKLQSGEGAGMLQRILTHHLMDLSAELSEKAARDMYQFLALMRRMPITLELTEAQNFFFTLMEEQFPSLAARSGRDAETKALARTLIKLAATLFF
;
A
#
# COMPACT_ATOMS: atom_id res chain seq x y z
N MET A 1 -48.90 -38.61 -16.95
CA MET A 1 -48.17 -37.56 -17.70
C MET A 1 -47.02 -37.15 -16.84
N ASP A 2 -45.89 -37.66 -17.23
CA ASP A 2 -44.66 -37.70 -16.41
C ASP A 2 -44.06 -36.35 -16.25
N ASP A 3 -44.05 -35.85 -15.06
CA ASP A 3 -43.25 -34.73 -14.62
C ASP A 3 -41.88 -35.28 -14.16
N GLN A 4 -41.03 -35.56 -15.16
CA GLN A 4 -39.63 -35.87 -14.89
C GLN A 4 -38.89 -34.57 -14.59
N THR A 5 -38.84 -34.15 -13.33
CA THR A 5 -37.83 -33.23 -12.80
C THR A 5 -36.46 -33.86 -13.05
N GLU A 6 -35.82 -33.49 -14.16
CA GLU A 6 -34.38 -33.74 -14.35
C GLU A 6 -33.62 -33.14 -13.15
N ALA A 7 -33.20 -34.03 -12.27
CA ALA A 7 -32.23 -33.68 -11.25
C ALA A 7 -30.99 -33.09 -11.98
N LYS A 8 -30.77 -31.78 -11.93
CA LYS A 8 -29.57 -31.13 -12.46
C LYS A 8 -28.35 -31.88 -11.90
N LYS A 9 -27.66 -32.65 -12.76
CA LYS A 9 -26.41 -33.28 -12.38
C LYS A 9 -25.51 -32.24 -11.77
N ALA A 10 -24.97 -32.50 -10.58
CA ALA A 10 -23.99 -31.61 -9.92
C ALA A 10 -22.86 -31.30 -10.90
N PRO A 11 -22.45 -30.04 -11.00
CA PRO A 11 -21.36 -29.63 -11.89
C PRO A 11 -20.12 -30.48 -11.60
N GLN A 12 -19.43 -30.95 -12.62
CA GLN A 12 -18.21 -31.75 -12.46
C GLN A 12 -16.94 -30.89 -12.50
N GLY A 13 -17.04 -29.68 -13.04
CA GLY A 13 -15.94 -28.73 -13.18
C GLY A 13 -16.13 -27.49 -12.30
N TYR A 14 -15.11 -27.18 -11.47
CA TYR A 14 -15.07 -26.03 -10.57
C TYR A 14 -13.85 -25.18 -10.90
N ALA A 15 -14.01 -23.86 -10.99
CA ALA A 15 -12.94 -22.93 -11.33
C ALA A 15 -12.59 -22.05 -10.14
N VAL A 16 -11.30 -21.90 -9.88
CA VAL A 16 -10.75 -20.99 -8.87
C VAL A 16 -9.54 -20.25 -9.44
N ILE A 17 -9.54 -18.94 -9.34
CA ILE A 17 -8.36 -18.10 -9.56
C ILE A 17 -7.96 -17.55 -8.19
N HIS A 18 -6.68 -17.63 -7.83
CA HIS A 18 -6.13 -17.00 -6.65
C HIS A 18 -5.21 -15.86 -7.04
N GLY A 19 -5.49 -14.66 -6.50
CA GLY A 19 -4.66 -13.50 -6.61
C GLY A 19 -3.90 -13.23 -5.30
N HIS A 20 -2.58 -13.24 -5.36
CA HIS A 20 -1.70 -12.78 -4.28
C HIS A 20 -1.45 -11.28 -4.44
N PHE A 21 -2.19 -10.43 -3.71
CA PHE A 21 -2.06 -8.98 -3.74
C PHE A 21 -1.09 -8.53 -2.64
N TYR A 22 0.02 -7.97 -3.06
CA TYR A 22 1.07 -7.64 -2.11
C TYR A 22 1.91 -6.45 -2.57
N GLN A 23 2.13 -5.50 -1.66
CA GLN A 23 3.21 -4.54 -1.74
C GLN A 23 4.11 -4.70 -0.52
N PRO A 24 5.45 -4.61 -0.69
CA PRO A 24 6.35 -4.61 0.45
C PRO A 24 6.03 -3.42 1.37
N PRO A 25 6.25 -3.56 2.68
CA PRO A 25 6.17 -2.43 3.60
C PRO A 25 7.11 -1.32 3.13
N ARG A 26 6.58 -0.09 3.01
CA ARG A 26 7.29 1.07 2.46
C ARG A 26 7.41 2.23 3.44
N GLU A 27 6.69 2.13 4.55
CA GLU A 27 6.64 3.18 5.57
C GLU A 27 8.05 3.48 6.09
N ASN A 28 8.34 4.77 6.21
CA ASN A 28 9.51 5.23 6.94
C ASN A 28 9.38 4.77 8.40
N PRO A 29 10.32 3.94 8.94
CA PRO A 29 10.14 3.25 10.22
C PRO A 29 10.15 4.18 11.43
N TRP A 30 10.44 5.46 11.25
CA TRP A 30 10.46 6.47 12.32
C TRP A 30 9.20 7.30 12.40
N ILE A 31 8.46 7.44 11.28
CA ILE A 31 7.25 8.27 11.21
C ILE A 31 6.00 7.47 10.90
N GLU A 32 6.12 6.21 10.49
CA GLU A 32 5.06 5.27 10.07
C GLU A 32 4.18 5.79 8.93
N GLU A 33 4.78 6.59 8.03
CA GLU A 33 4.15 7.09 6.80
C GLU A 33 5.05 6.79 5.61
N ILE A 34 4.45 6.68 4.43
CA ILE A 34 5.20 6.53 3.18
C ILE A 34 5.53 7.94 2.68
N GLU A 35 6.82 8.25 2.55
CA GLU A 35 7.28 9.47 1.91
C GLU A 35 7.14 9.38 0.38
N THR A 36 7.08 10.53 -0.30
CA THR A 36 7.04 10.60 -1.76
C THR A 36 8.13 9.73 -2.40
N GLU A 37 7.72 8.84 -3.30
CA GLU A 37 8.62 7.94 -4.04
C GLU A 37 8.75 8.42 -5.50
N PRO A 38 9.87 9.04 -5.91
CA PRO A 38 10.03 9.58 -7.28
C PRO A 38 9.85 8.53 -8.39
N SER A 39 10.13 7.25 -8.10
CA SER A 39 9.94 6.14 -9.04
C SER A 39 8.48 5.78 -9.30
N ALA A 40 7.56 6.24 -8.45
CA ALA A 40 6.12 6.01 -8.61
C ALA A 40 5.41 7.10 -9.43
N GLN A 41 6.10 8.18 -9.82
CA GLN A 41 5.48 9.28 -10.56
C GLN A 41 4.60 8.81 -11.73
N PRO A 42 3.43 9.47 -11.94
CA PRO A 42 2.94 10.73 -11.31
C PRO A 42 2.24 10.55 -9.96
N TYR A 43 2.23 9.36 -9.40
CA TYR A 43 1.63 9.06 -8.10
C TYR A 43 2.60 9.40 -6.96
N HIS A 44 2.05 9.62 -5.77
CA HIS A 44 2.83 9.93 -4.56
C HIS A 44 3.81 8.79 -4.21
N ASP A 45 3.33 7.56 -4.23
CA ASP A 45 4.04 6.34 -3.85
C ASP A 45 3.53 5.11 -4.62
N TRP A 46 4.23 3.99 -4.50
CA TRP A 46 3.86 2.76 -5.18
C TRP A 46 2.53 2.17 -4.69
N ASN A 47 2.16 2.32 -3.42
CA ASN A 47 0.86 1.85 -2.94
C ASN A 47 -0.28 2.62 -3.61
N THR A 48 -0.16 3.95 -3.72
CA THR A 48 -1.10 4.81 -4.46
C THR A 48 -1.20 4.39 -5.92
N ARG A 49 -0.06 4.17 -6.58
CA ARG A 49 -0.01 3.78 -7.99
C ARG A 49 -0.68 2.43 -8.24
N ILE A 50 -0.30 1.41 -7.48
CA ILE A 50 -0.85 0.06 -7.67
C ILE A 50 -2.33 0.02 -7.28
N THR A 51 -2.75 0.82 -6.29
CA THR A 51 -4.18 0.95 -5.96
C THR A 51 -4.96 1.50 -7.15
N ALA A 52 -4.48 2.55 -7.80
CA ALA A 52 -5.14 3.13 -8.96
C ALA A 52 -5.11 2.22 -10.20
N GLU A 53 -4.02 1.46 -10.40
CA GLU A 53 -3.83 0.62 -11.58
C GLU A 53 -4.38 -0.82 -11.42
N CYS A 54 -4.61 -1.28 -10.19
CA CYS A 54 -4.99 -2.67 -9.90
C CYS A 54 -6.08 -2.83 -8.85
N TYR A 55 -5.86 -2.35 -7.60
CA TYR A 55 -6.75 -2.74 -6.49
C TYR A 55 -8.14 -2.12 -6.61
N LEU A 56 -8.22 -0.83 -6.92
CA LEU A 56 -9.49 -0.14 -7.18
C LEU A 56 -10.18 -0.71 -8.42
N PRO A 57 -9.54 -0.85 -9.59
CA PRO A 57 -10.18 -1.43 -10.78
C PRO A 57 -10.77 -2.83 -10.54
N ASN A 58 -10.07 -3.71 -9.82
CA ASN A 58 -10.61 -5.05 -9.49
C ASN A 58 -11.82 -4.99 -8.54
N SER A 59 -11.92 -3.98 -7.69
CA SER A 59 -13.06 -3.83 -6.78
C SER A 59 -14.36 -3.38 -7.48
N CYS A 60 -14.26 -2.94 -8.75
CA CYS A 60 -15.39 -2.43 -9.53
C CYS A 60 -15.10 -2.51 -11.05
N ALA A 61 -14.72 -3.69 -11.51
CA ALA A 61 -14.41 -3.93 -12.92
C ALA A 61 -15.67 -3.82 -13.80
N ARG A 62 -15.54 -3.15 -14.95
CA ARG A 62 -16.64 -2.95 -15.88
C ARG A 62 -16.67 -4.05 -16.91
N THR A 63 -17.87 -4.54 -17.24
CA THR A 63 -18.10 -5.30 -18.47
C THR A 63 -18.83 -4.41 -19.46
N TYR A 64 -18.54 -4.56 -20.75
CA TYR A 64 -19.06 -3.68 -21.78
C TYR A 64 -19.77 -4.47 -22.88
N ASP A 65 -20.78 -3.83 -23.51
CA ASP A 65 -21.36 -4.32 -24.76
C ASP A 65 -20.50 -3.94 -25.98
N GLY A 66 -20.89 -4.41 -27.18
CA GLY A 66 -20.18 -4.09 -28.42
C GLY A 66 -20.03 -2.59 -28.73
N PRO A 67 -21.03 -1.73 -28.44
CA PRO A 67 -20.93 -0.29 -28.52
C PRO A 67 -20.10 0.38 -27.43
N GLY A 68 -19.67 -0.33 -26.39
CA GLY A 68 -18.86 0.20 -25.28
C GLY A 68 -19.67 0.79 -24.12
N ARG A 69 -20.94 0.38 -23.97
CA ARG A 69 -21.73 0.74 -22.79
C ARG A 69 -21.47 -0.22 -21.65
N ILE A 70 -21.51 0.26 -20.43
CA ILE A 70 -21.36 -0.55 -19.22
C ILE A 70 -22.60 -1.43 -19.07
N LEU A 71 -22.39 -2.74 -19.07
CA LEU A 71 -23.43 -3.74 -18.84
C LEU A 71 -23.50 -4.14 -17.37
N ASP A 72 -22.34 -4.21 -16.72
CA ASP A 72 -22.23 -4.68 -15.35
C ASP A 72 -20.99 -4.10 -14.69
N ILE A 73 -21.03 -3.93 -13.37
CA ILE A 73 -19.88 -3.55 -12.53
C ILE A 73 -19.62 -4.66 -11.53
N VAL A 74 -18.58 -5.41 -11.78
CA VAL A 74 -18.23 -6.64 -11.05
C VAL A 74 -17.11 -6.35 -10.05
N ASN A 75 -17.30 -6.73 -8.79
CA ASN A 75 -16.22 -6.81 -7.84
C ASN A 75 -15.51 -8.17 -8.00
N ASN A 76 -14.34 -8.20 -8.62
CA ASN A 76 -13.58 -9.43 -8.88
C ASN A 76 -13.28 -10.21 -7.61
N TYR A 77 -13.07 -9.53 -6.47
CA TYR A 77 -12.81 -10.17 -5.18
C TYR A 77 -13.98 -11.02 -4.67
N GLU A 78 -15.20 -10.82 -5.18
CA GLU A 78 -16.34 -11.70 -4.89
C GLU A 78 -16.22 -13.07 -5.57
N PHE A 79 -15.41 -13.19 -6.62
CA PHE A 79 -15.31 -14.37 -7.47
C PHE A 79 -13.93 -15.06 -7.41
N ILE A 80 -12.87 -14.36 -7.06
CA ILE A 80 -11.54 -14.94 -6.91
C ILE A 80 -11.23 -15.26 -5.45
N SER A 81 -10.43 -16.31 -5.20
CA SER A 81 -9.73 -16.46 -3.94
C SER A 81 -8.60 -15.43 -3.88
N PHE A 82 -8.33 -14.82 -2.72
CA PHE A 82 -7.29 -13.81 -2.63
C PHE A 82 -6.67 -13.71 -1.24
N ASN A 83 -5.48 -13.16 -1.19
CA ASN A 83 -4.91 -12.60 0.03
C ASN A 83 -4.38 -11.20 -0.25
N PHE A 84 -4.37 -10.37 0.77
CA PHE A 84 -3.69 -9.07 0.79
C PHE A 84 -2.59 -9.06 1.85
N GLY A 85 -1.49 -8.37 1.55
CA GLY A 85 -0.47 -8.12 2.55
C GLY A 85 -1.01 -7.31 3.74
N PRO A 86 -0.80 -7.73 5.01
CA PRO A 86 -1.34 -7.03 6.18
C PRO A 86 -0.95 -5.54 6.26
N THR A 87 0.30 -5.20 5.96
CA THR A 87 0.77 -3.81 5.93
C THR A 87 0.09 -3.00 4.82
N LEU A 88 -0.11 -3.60 3.65
CA LEU A 88 -0.88 -2.99 2.57
C LEU A 88 -2.33 -2.74 2.97
N MET A 89 -2.97 -3.69 3.67
CA MET A 89 -4.35 -3.50 4.17
C MET A 89 -4.44 -2.37 5.19
N SER A 90 -3.45 -2.20 6.07
CA SER A 90 -3.38 -1.07 6.99
C SER A 90 -3.29 0.27 6.26
N TRP A 91 -2.52 0.30 5.17
CA TRP A 91 -2.41 1.48 4.32
C TRP A 91 -3.73 1.76 3.57
N LEU A 92 -4.35 0.74 2.95
CA LEU A 92 -5.63 0.87 2.24
C LEU A 92 -6.76 1.38 3.16
N GLU A 93 -6.82 0.93 4.40
CA GLU A 93 -7.82 1.35 5.38
C GLU A 93 -7.81 2.87 5.59
N VAL A 94 -6.63 3.49 5.58
CA VAL A 94 -6.44 4.94 5.81
C VAL A 94 -6.51 5.74 4.50
N HIS A 95 -5.82 5.29 3.45
CA HIS A 95 -5.57 6.07 2.24
C HIS A 95 -6.53 5.72 1.08
N ALA A 96 -7.17 4.56 1.10
CA ALA A 96 -8.13 4.13 0.08
C ALA A 96 -9.34 3.38 0.69
N PRO A 97 -10.07 4.02 1.64
CA PRO A 97 -11.08 3.35 2.48
C PRO A 97 -12.22 2.72 1.68
N LEU A 98 -12.62 3.29 0.53
CA LEU A 98 -13.65 2.70 -0.32
C LEU A 98 -13.17 1.38 -0.96
N THR A 99 -11.93 1.34 -1.44
CA THR A 99 -11.34 0.11 -2.00
C THR A 99 -11.20 -0.94 -0.91
N TYR A 100 -10.70 -0.54 0.27
CA TYR A 100 -10.62 -1.41 1.43
C TYR A 100 -11.98 -2.02 1.79
N GLN A 101 -13.02 -1.20 1.90
CA GLN A 101 -14.36 -1.68 2.25
C GLN A 101 -14.92 -2.65 1.21
N ARG A 102 -14.72 -2.39 -0.09
CA ARG A 102 -15.16 -3.28 -1.17
C ARG A 102 -14.46 -4.66 -1.12
N ILE A 103 -13.19 -4.71 -0.72
CA ILE A 103 -12.46 -5.96 -0.51
C ILE A 103 -13.07 -6.76 0.66
N ILE A 104 -13.35 -6.08 1.78
CA ILE A 104 -14.00 -6.72 2.94
C ILE A 104 -15.41 -7.22 2.61
N ASP A 105 -16.19 -6.41 1.91
CA ASP A 105 -17.56 -6.77 1.52
C ASP A 105 -17.60 -7.94 0.52
N ALA A 106 -16.60 -8.03 -0.36
CA ALA A 106 -16.46 -9.16 -1.29
C ALA A 106 -16.29 -10.49 -0.55
N ASP A 107 -15.52 -10.52 0.53
CA ASP A 107 -15.37 -11.71 1.37
C ASP A 107 -16.68 -12.07 2.06
N ARG A 108 -17.44 -11.09 2.56
CA ARG A 108 -18.77 -11.32 3.17
C ARG A 108 -19.75 -11.91 2.17
N LYS A 109 -19.80 -11.35 0.95
CA LYS A 109 -20.68 -11.82 -0.13
C LYS A 109 -20.31 -13.22 -0.60
N SER A 110 -19.00 -13.50 -0.78
CA SER A 110 -18.54 -14.83 -1.14
C SER A 110 -18.89 -15.86 -0.07
N ARG A 111 -18.76 -15.49 1.22
CA ARG A 111 -19.17 -16.35 2.34
C ARG A 111 -20.67 -16.62 2.34
N ALA A 112 -21.49 -15.61 2.07
CA ALA A 112 -22.94 -15.79 1.97
C ALA A 112 -23.32 -16.75 0.81
N ARG A 113 -22.59 -16.68 -0.31
CA ARG A 113 -22.82 -17.50 -1.50
C ARG A 113 -22.30 -18.94 -1.40
N LEU A 114 -21.11 -19.13 -0.80
CA LEU A 114 -20.37 -20.40 -0.84
C LEU A 114 -20.24 -21.08 0.53
N GLY A 115 -20.70 -20.46 1.62
CA GLY A 115 -20.43 -20.92 2.97
C GLY A 115 -19.03 -20.53 3.49
N HIS A 116 -18.11 -20.22 2.60
CA HIS A 116 -16.70 -19.88 2.84
C HIS A 116 -16.33 -18.56 2.19
N GLY A 117 -15.56 -17.72 2.90
CA GLY A 117 -15.04 -16.48 2.34
C GLY A 117 -13.88 -16.73 1.36
N ASN A 118 -13.73 -15.83 0.40
CA ASN A 118 -12.67 -15.90 -0.61
C ASN A 118 -11.30 -15.48 -0.10
N ALA A 119 -11.26 -14.64 0.93
CA ALA A 119 -10.01 -14.17 1.52
C ALA A 119 -9.32 -15.28 2.32
N ILE A 120 -7.99 -15.36 2.19
CA ILE A 120 -7.12 -16.18 3.05
C ILE A 120 -6.10 -15.29 3.75
N ALA A 121 -5.59 -15.72 4.91
CA ALA A 121 -4.56 -14.99 5.64
C ALA A 121 -3.21 -15.00 4.91
N GLN A 122 -2.30 -14.14 5.35
CA GLN A 122 -0.89 -14.12 4.93
C GLN A 122 0.01 -14.01 6.16
N ALA A 123 1.24 -14.57 6.11
CA ALA A 123 2.27 -14.30 7.12
C ALA A 123 2.58 -12.80 7.16
N TYR A 124 2.57 -12.19 8.35
CA TYR A 124 2.39 -10.75 8.56
C TYR A 124 3.36 -9.86 7.76
N ASN A 125 4.68 -10.10 7.86
CA ASN A 125 5.69 -9.27 7.21
C ASN A 125 6.19 -9.86 5.87
N HIS A 126 5.51 -10.84 5.30
CA HIS A 126 5.95 -11.52 4.07
C HIS A 126 7.38 -12.11 4.17
N ALA A 127 7.74 -12.61 5.32
CA ALA A 127 9.04 -13.25 5.54
C ALA A 127 9.03 -14.72 5.09
N ILE A 128 10.17 -15.23 4.64
CA ILE A 128 10.32 -16.65 4.21
C ILE A 128 10.29 -17.56 5.43
N LEU A 129 9.12 -18.08 5.78
CA LEU A 129 8.87 -18.82 7.00
C LEU A 129 9.85 -19.98 7.25
N PRO A 130 10.26 -20.78 6.24
CA PRO A 130 11.26 -21.82 6.42
C PRO A 130 12.62 -21.35 6.97
N LEU A 131 13.00 -20.09 6.72
CA LEU A 131 14.27 -19.49 7.10
C LEU A 131 14.24 -18.70 8.42
N LEU A 132 13.08 -18.62 9.06
CA LEU A 132 12.94 -17.94 10.34
C LEU A 132 13.23 -18.88 11.53
N THR A 133 13.62 -18.26 12.66
CA THR A 133 13.66 -18.99 13.91
C THR A 133 12.25 -19.52 14.28
N PRO A 134 12.12 -20.58 15.06
CA PRO A 134 10.78 -21.08 15.47
C PRO A 134 9.90 -19.99 16.10
N ARG A 135 10.48 -19.13 16.95
CA ARG A 135 9.77 -18.02 17.61
C ARG A 135 9.30 -16.95 16.62
N ASP A 136 10.13 -16.57 15.66
CA ASP A 136 9.79 -15.54 14.69
C ASP A 136 8.75 -16.05 13.69
N ARG A 137 8.86 -17.33 13.28
CA ARG A 137 7.85 -18.01 12.46
C ARG A 137 6.49 -18.03 13.15
N GLU A 138 6.47 -18.38 14.44
CA GLU A 138 5.27 -18.37 15.26
C GLU A 138 4.62 -16.99 15.30
N THR A 139 5.40 -15.95 15.59
CA THR A 139 4.89 -14.57 15.61
C THR A 139 4.35 -14.13 14.25
N GLN A 140 5.02 -14.44 13.14
CA GLN A 140 4.56 -14.11 11.79
C GLN A 140 3.19 -14.73 11.47
N ILE A 141 2.97 -15.97 11.91
CA ILE A 141 1.71 -16.68 11.74
C ILE A 141 0.63 -16.05 12.63
N ILE A 142 0.89 -15.88 13.92
CA ILE A 142 -0.06 -15.31 14.89
C ILE A 142 -0.49 -13.91 14.43
N TRP A 143 0.46 -13.05 14.07
CA TRP A 143 0.18 -11.68 13.64
C TRP A 143 -0.64 -11.64 12.34
N GLY A 144 -0.31 -12.49 11.37
CA GLY A 144 -1.10 -12.60 10.14
C GLY A 144 -2.54 -13.09 10.39
N LEU A 145 -2.73 -14.04 11.30
CA LEU A 145 -4.06 -14.53 11.69
C LEU A 145 -4.88 -13.51 12.46
N ARG A 146 -4.26 -12.75 13.35
CA ARG A 146 -4.94 -11.71 14.13
C ARG A 146 -5.31 -10.50 13.28
N ASP A 147 -4.44 -10.08 12.36
CA ASP A 147 -4.76 -9.07 11.36
C ASP A 147 -5.95 -9.50 10.50
N PHE A 148 -5.93 -10.73 10.01
CA PHE A 148 -7.03 -11.29 9.23
C PHE A 148 -8.35 -11.31 10.01
N GLU A 149 -8.34 -11.79 11.25
CA GLU A 149 -9.52 -11.83 12.12
C GLU A 149 -10.07 -10.43 12.40
N HIS A 150 -9.17 -9.46 12.63
CA HIS A 150 -9.52 -8.05 12.84
C HIS A 150 -10.27 -7.46 11.64
N ARG A 151 -9.78 -7.71 10.42
CA ARG A 151 -10.34 -7.10 9.19
C ARG A 151 -11.57 -7.81 8.67
N PHE A 152 -11.52 -9.13 8.57
CA PHE A 152 -12.59 -9.94 7.98
C PHE A 152 -13.62 -10.46 9.00
N GLY A 153 -13.41 -10.25 10.30
CA GLY A 153 -14.34 -10.63 11.36
C GLY A 153 -14.57 -12.14 11.48
N ARG A 154 -13.63 -12.96 10.99
CA ARG A 154 -13.68 -14.42 11.03
C ARG A 154 -12.29 -15.03 11.15
N ARG A 155 -12.19 -16.28 11.59
CA ARG A 155 -10.94 -17.04 11.55
C ARG A 155 -10.56 -17.40 10.12
N ALA A 156 -9.28 -17.35 9.81
CA ALA A 156 -8.76 -17.83 8.54
C ALA A 156 -8.80 -19.36 8.46
N GLU A 157 -9.16 -19.88 7.29
CA GLU A 157 -9.12 -21.33 7.01
C GLU A 157 -7.81 -21.73 6.33
N ALA A 158 -7.16 -20.79 5.66
CA ALA A 158 -5.89 -20.96 4.95
C ALA A 158 -4.97 -19.76 5.15
N MET A 159 -3.70 -19.97 4.85
CA MET A 159 -2.70 -18.92 4.84
C MET A 159 -1.86 -19.00 3.58
N TRP A 160 -1.71 -17.86 2.88
CA TRP A 160 -0.73 -17.71 1.84
C TRP A 160 0.67 -17.64 2.45
N LEU A 161 1.53 -18.51 1.97
CA LEU A 161 2.94 -18.52 2.36
C LEU A 161 3.72 -17.59 1.45
N PRO A 162 4.48 -16.62 1.98
CA PRO A 162 5.33 -15.76 1.17
C PRO A 162 6.18 -16.59 0.20
N GLU A 163 6.09 -16.25 -1.10
CA GLU A 163 6.76 -16.99 -2.17
C GLU A 163 6.38 -18.48 -2.26
N THR A 164 5.22 -18.87 -1.72
CA THR A 164 4.82 -20.26 -1.47
C THR A 164 5.87 -21.08 -0.71
N ALA A 165 6.78 -20.40 0.02
CA ALA A 165 7.89 -21.04 0.69
C ALA A 165 7.45 -21.94 1.84
N VAL A 166 7.79 -23.25 1.75
CA VAL A 166 7.27 -24.28 2.65
C VAL A 166 8.35 -25.28 3.08
N ASN A 167 8.24 -25.73 4.33
CA ASN A 167 8.88 -26.92 4.87
C ASN A 167 7.99 -27.54 5.97
N TYR A 168 8.34 -28.72 6.47
CA TYR A 168 7.52 -29.40 7.49
C TYR A 168 7.39 -28.63 8.81
N PRO A 169 8.44 -27.99 9.35
CA PRO A 169 8.29 -27.13 10.53
C PRO A 169 7.32 -25.96 10.35
N THR A 170 7.23 -25.41 9.12
CA THR A 170 6.23 -24.40 8.78
C THR A 170 4.82 -24.99 8.80
N LEU A 171 4.62 -26.18 8.19
CA LEU A 171 3.33 -26.87 8.22
C LEU A 171 2.89 -27.19 9.65
N ALA A 172 3.82 -27.61 10.51
CA ALA A 172 3.54 -27.89 11.91
C ALA A 172 3.03 -26.67 12.66
N ALA A 173 3.68 -25.50 12.47
CA ALA A 173 3.25 -24.24 13.05
C ALA A 173 1.86 -23.83 12.54
N LEU A 174 1.59 -23.92 11.22
CA LEU A 174 0.30 -23.62 10.65
C LEU A 174 -0.83 -24.52 11.18
N ALA A 175 -0.58 -25.83 11.26
CA ALA A 175 -1.54 -26.80 11.80
C ALA A 175 -1.87 -26.55 13.26
N ALA A 176 -0.87 -26.16 14.07
CA ALA A 176 -1.04 -25.78 15.48
C ALA A 176 -1.96 -24.55 15.64
N HIS A 177 -2.00 -23.66 14.67
CA HIS A 177 -2.88 -22.48 14.63
C HIS A 177 -4.20 -22.70 13.85
N GLY A 178 -4.53 -23.95 13.49
CA GLY A 178 -5.83 -24.31 12.93
C GLY A 178 -5.98 -24.05 11.43
N ILE A 179 -4.91 -23.78 10.71
CA ILE A 179 -4.91 -23.67 9.25
C ILE A 179 -5.24 -25.04 8.65
N LYS A 180 -6.20 -25.05 7.73
CA LYS A 180 -6.73 -26.27 7.11
C LYS A 180 -6.01 -26.63 5.82
N PHE A 181 -5.69 -25.64 5.00
CA PHE A 181 -5.04 -25.85 3.70
C PHE A 181 -4.12 -24.71 3.31
N ILE A 182 -3.24 -25.00 2.34
CA ILE A 182 -2.34 -24.05 1.67
C ILE A 182 -2.36 -24.26 0.16
N ILE A 183 -1.83 -23.28 -0.59
CA ILE A 183 -1.69 -23.32 -2.04
C ILE A 183 -0.20 -23.33 -2.39
N LEU A 184 0.23 -24.27 -3.23
CA LEU A 184 1.63 -24.44 -3.61
C LEU A 184 1.78 -24.56 -5.13
N SER A 185 3.00 -24.34 -5.61
CA SER A 185 3.41 -24.63 -6.98
C SER A 185 3.51 -26.14 -7.21
N PRO A 186 3.14 -26.65 -8.39
CA PRO A 186 3.26 -28.06 -8.69
C PRO A 186 4.69 -28.61 -8.59
N TYR A 187 5.72 -27.75 -8.74
CA TYR A 187 7.14 -28.10 -8.53
C TYR A 187 7.49 -28.46 -7.08
N GLN A 188 6.61 -28.14 -6.12
CA GLN A 188 6.82 -28.40 -4.70
C GLN A 188 6.28 -29.76 -4.24
N ALA A 189 5.63 -30.53 -5.14
CA ALA A 189 5.27 -31.91 -4.92
C ALA A 189 6.47 -32.82 -5.25
N LYS A 190 6.81 -33.76 -4.37
CA LYS A 190 7.85 -34.75 -4.60
C LYS A 190 7.26 -36.07 -5.07
N ARG A 191 6.32 -36.61 -4.33
CA ARG A 191 5.67 -37.91 -4.61
C ARG A 191 4.28 -37.94 -3.99
N VAL A 192 3.43 -38.78 -4.56
CA VAL A 192 2.04 -38.95 -4.12
C VAL A 192 1.67 -40.42 -3.95
N ARG A 193 0.63 -40.70 -3.14
CA ARG A 193 0.00 -42.03 -3.05
C ARG A 193 -1.43 -41.93 -2.57
N PRO A 194 -2.28 -42.95 -2.78
CA PRO A 194 -3.62 -42.98 -2.22
C PRO A 194 -3.60 -42.98 -0.67
N LEU A 195 -4.56 -42.27 -0.06
CA LEU A 195 -4.77 -42.29 1.39
C LEU A 195 -5.16 -43.70 1.91
N ALA A 196 -5.84 -44.49 1.06
CA ALA A 196 -6.22 -45.86 1.37
C ALA A 196 -5.02 -46.84 1.42
N GLY A 197 -3.83 -46.39 1.10
CA GLY A 197 -2.61 -47.20 1.04
C GLY A 197 -2.14 -47.45 -0.40
N GLY A 198 -0.91 -47.93 -0.54
CA GLY A 198 -0.27 -48.16 -1.84
C GLY A 198 1.18 -47.64 -1.86
N SER A 199 1.87 -47.90 -2.97
CA SER A 199 3.22 -47.41 -3.20
C SER A 199 3.28 -45.93 -3.51
N TRP A 200 4.36 -45.28 -3.11
CA TRP A 200 4.63 -43.91 -3.51
C TRP A 200 5.01 -43.84 -4.99
N GLN A 201 4.48 -42.84 -5.66
CA GLN A 201 4.77 -42.51 -7.05
C GLN A 201 5.47 -41.15 -7.06
N GLU A 202 6.67 -41.08 -7.60
CA GLU A 202 7.38 -39.83 -7.85
C GLU A 202 6.61 -39.04 -8.92
N VAL A 203 6.48 -37.73 -8.71
CA VAL A 203 5.76 -36.83 -9.63
C VAL A 203 6.64 -35.67 -10.06
N GLN A 204 6.34 -35.15 -11.23
CA GLN A 204 6.87 -33.89 -11.75
C GLN A 204 5.73 -32.90 -11.91
N ALA A 205 6.05 -31.63 -12.04
CA ALA A 205 5.03 -30.60 -12.21
C ALA A 205 4.03 -30.87 -13.33
N GLN A 206 4.49 -31.47 -14.44
CA GLN A 206 3.70 -31.81 -15.62
C GLN A 206 2.83 -33.07 -15.45
N THR A 207 3.19 -33.95 -14.52
CA THR A 207 2.48 -35.22 -14.27
C THR A 207 1.59 -35.20 -13.04
N LEU A 208 1.72 -34.16 -12.22
CA LEU A 208 0.87 -33.98 -11.04
C LEU A 208 -0.57 -33.62 -11.44
N ASP A 209 -1.54 -34.34 -10.93
CA ASP A 209 -2.96 -34.02 -11.15
C ASP A 209 -3.38 -32.81 -10.28
N THR A 210 -3.30 -31.59 -10.82
CA THR A 210 -3.65 -30.35 -10.15
C THR A 210 -5.16 -30.13 -9.99
N THR A 211 -6.01 -31.06 -10.50
CA THR A 211 -7.46 -30.96 -10.44
C THR A 211 -8.07 -31.51 -9.14
N GLN A 212 -7.28 -31.74 -8.11
CA GLN A 212 -7.70 -32.25 -6.79
C GLN A 212 -6.85 -31.69 -5.66
N ALA A 213 -7.36 -31.81 -4.43
CA ALA A 213 -6.57 -31.56 -3.22
C ALA A 213 -5.77 -32.80 -2.79
N TYR A 214 -4.68 -32.57 -2.07
CA TYR A 214 -3.82 -33.59 -1.50
C TYR A 214 -3.69 -33.38 -0.01
N ARG A 215 -3.48 -34.46 0.76
CA ARG A 215 -3.18 -34.39 2.19
C ARG A 215 -1.70 -34.54 2.45
N CYS A 216 -1.08 -33.57 3.08
CA CYS A 216 0.31 -33.61 3.50
C CYS A 216 0.38 -33.90 5.01
N PHE A 217 0.86 -35.07 5.39
CA PHE A 217 1.10 -35.42 6.78
C PHE A 217 2.43 -34.79 7.27
N ILE A 218 2.43 -34.38 8.54
CA ILE A 218 3.55 -33.72 9.19
C ILE A 218 4.30 -34.73 10.05
N PRO A 219 5.52 -35.16 9.66
CA PRO A 219 6.23 -36.24 10.31
C PRO A 219 6.53 -36.01 11.81
N GLU A 220 6.76 -34.75 12.17
CA GLU A 220 7.16 -34.35 13.53
C GLU A 220 5.99 -34.29 14.52
N MET A 221 4.76 -34.34 14.05
CA MET A 221 3.56 -34.34 14.88
C MET A 221 3.12 -35.80 15.10
N ALA A 222 3.50 -36.34 16.24
CA ALA A 222 3.12 -37.72 16.60
C ALA A 222 1.60 -37.91 16.50
N ALA A 223 1.19 -39.06 15.94
CA ALA A 223 -0.19 -39.49 15.91
C ALA A 223 -0.67 -39.83 17.33
N GLY A 224 -0.93 -38.84 18.17
CA GLY A 224 -1.23 -39.13 19.59
C GLY A 224 -1.79 -37.99 20.42
N ASP A 225 -1.90 -36.77 19.91
CA ASP A 225 -2.56 -35.68 20.61
C ASP A 225 -4.03 -35.59 20.14
N PRO A 226 -5.02 -36.07 20.92
CA PRO A 226 -6.42 -36.05 20.50
C PRO A 226 -6.94 -34.62 20.46
N GLY A 227 -6.78 -33.93 19.39
CA GLY A 227 -7.22 -32.56 19.20
C GLY A 227 -6.29 -31.74 18.30
N ARG A 228 -5.08 -32.18 18.02
CA ARG A 228 -4.18 -31.53 17.06
C ARG A 228 -4.20 -32.21 15.70
N ARG A 229 -4.43 -31.43 14.68
CA ARG A 229 -4.37 -31.87 13.29
C ARG A 229 -2.89 -32.14 12.93
N ASN A 230 -2.57 -33.36 12.53
CA ASN A 230 -1.21 -33.77 12.12
C ASN A 230 -1.00 -33.68 10.60
N TYR A 231 -1.82 -32.94 9.88
CA TYR A 231 -1.75 -32.75 8.46
C TYR A 231 -2.28 -31.38 8.04
N ILE A 232 -1.88 -30.95 6.86
CA ILE A 232 -2.45 -29.82 6.13
C ILE A 232 -2.88 -30.33 4.74
N ASP A 233 -4.03 -29.90 4.25
CA ASP A 233 -4.44 -30.19 2.89
C ASP A 233 -3.78 -29.16 1.92
N VAL A 234 -3.35 -29.61 0.75
CA VAL A 234 -2.56 -28.84 -0.19
C VAL A 234 -3.25 -28.81 -1.54
N PHE A 235 -3.40 -27.63 -2.10
CA PHE A 235 -3.77 -27.43 -3.48
C PHE A 235 -2.53 -27.04 -4.29
N PHE A 236 -2.34 -27.71 -5.42
CA PHE A 236 -1.34 -27.34 -6.41
C PHE A 236 -2.03 -26.64 -7.57
N TYR A 237 -1.62 -25.41 -7.86
CA TYR A 237 -2.20 -24.70 -8.99
C TYR A 237 -1.66 -25.24 -10.34
N HIS A 238 -2.39 -25.00 -11.43
CA HIS A 238 -1.95 -25.40 -12.79
C HIS A 238 -0.83 -24.46 -13.27
N GLY A 239 0.42 -24.96 -13.26
CA GLY A 239 1.62 -24.15 -13.47
C GLY A 239 1.71 -23.50 -14.85
N GLU A 240 1.31 -24.22 -15.91
CA GLU A 240 1.36 -23.69 -17.26
C GLU A 240 0.37 -22.53 -17.45
N THR A 241 -0.87 -22.66 -16.97
CA THR A 241 -1.85 -21.58 -17.03
C THR A 241 -1.41 -20.38 -16.20
N ALA A 242 -0.79 -20.60 -15.02
CA ALA A 242 -0.23 -19.53 -14.20
C ALA A 242 0.90 -18.77 -14.93
N SER A 243 1.77 -19.50 -15.64
CA SER A 243 2.82 -18.91 -16.49
C SER A 243 2.24 -18.08 -17.64
N ASP A 244 1.25 -18.61 -18.34
CA ASP A 244 0.60 -17.92 -19.46
C ASP A 244 -0.16 -16.67 -19.01
N LEU A 245 -0.76 -16.69 -17.81
CA LEU A 245 -1.36 -15.51 -17.20
C LEU A 245 -0.34 -14.44 -16.85
N SER A 246 0.76 -14.84 -16.21
CA SER A 246 1.77 -13.90 -15.73
C SER A 246 2.63 -13.32 -16.84
N PHE A 247 3.04 -14.12 -17.82
CA PHE A 247 4.01 -13.73 -18.85
C PHE A 247 3.42 -13.67 -20.27
N GLY A 248 2.27 -14.30 -20.51
CA GLY A 248 1.58 -14.30 -21.80
C GLY A 248 0.55 -13.18 -21.92
N GLU A 249 -0.39 -13.35 -22.86
CA GLU A 249 -1.39 -12.37 -23.27
C GLU A 249 -2.84 -12.83 -22.98
N LEU A 250 -3.03 -13.79 -22.07
CA LEU A 250 -4.36 -14.38 -21.80
C LEU A 250 -5.37 -13.35 -21.29
N LEU A 251 -4.90 -12.35 -20.53
CA LEU A 251 -5.77 -11.31 -19.93
C LEU A 251 -6.29 -10.28 -20.95
N ARG A 252 -5.93 -10.40 -22.23
CA ARG A 252 -6.52 -9.55 -23.28
C ARG A 252 -7.87 -10.04 -23.79
N ASP A 253 -8.23 -11.30 -23.49
CA ASP A 253 -9.44 -11.93 -24.03
C ASP A 253 -10.03 -12.90 -22.99
N SER A 254 -11.24 -12.61 -22.53
CA SER A 254 -11.91 -13.40 -21.51
C SER A 254 -12.30 -14.82 -21.97
N TYR A 255 -12.56 -15.02 -23.27
CA TYR A 255 -12.85 -16.33 -23.83
C TYR A 255 -11.60 -17.21 -23.89
N ARG A 256 -10.46 -16.63 -24.30
CA ARG A 256 -9.17 -17.33 -24.28
C ARG A 256 -8.73 -17.66 -22.85
N LEU A 257 -8.92 -16.72 -21.90
CA LEU A 257 -8.68 -16.96 -20.50
C LEU A 257 -9.51 -18.14 -19.99
N SER A 258 -10.81 -18.14 -20.26
CA SER A 258 -11.72 -19.21 -19.84
C SER A 258 -11.36 -20.55 -20.48
N ALA A 259 -11.07 -20.58 -21.76
CA ALA A 259 -10.66 -21.80 -22.49
C ALA A 259 -9.37 -22.38 -21.89
N ARG A 260 -8.34 -21.54 -21.64
CA ARG A 260 -7.06 -21.97 -21.05
C ARG A 260 -7.23 -22.48 -19.62
N LEU A 261 -8.07 -21.80 -18.82
CA LEU A 261 -8.35 -22.21 -17.45
C LEU A 261 -9.06 -23.56 -17.39
N THR A 262 -9.93 -23.85 -18.36
CA THR A 262 -10.72 -25.10 -18.40
C THR A 262 -10.02 -26.24 -19.15
N GLU A 263 -8.91 -26.01 -19.79
CA GLU A 263 -8.15 -27.04 -20.54
C GLU A 263 -7.78 -28.29 -19.71
N PRO A 264 -7.40 -28.19 -18.40
CA PRO A 264 -7.09 -29.37 -17.59
C PRO A 264 -8.30 -30.25 -17.27
N PHE A 265 -9.54 -29.82 -17.60
CA PHE A 265 -10.74 -30.59 -17.34
C PHE A 265 -10.78 -31.85 -18.16
N ASN A 266 -11.00 -33.00 -17.50
CA ASN A 266 -11.16 -34.27 -18.15
C ASN A 266 -12.60 -34.83 -17.94
N PRO A 267 -13.47 -34.86 -18.97
CA PRO A 267 -14.84 -35.30 -18.83
C PRO A 267 -14.99 -36.79 -18.48
N GLU A 268 -13.94 -37.60 -18.69
CA GLU A 268 -13.94 -39.01 -18.33
C GLU A 268 -13.78 -39.27 -16.82
N LYS A 269 -13.19 -38.30 -16.10
CA LYS A 269 -13.05 -38.38 -14.63
C LYS A 269 -14.42 -38.13 -13.95
N LYS A 270 -14.99 -39.18 -13.36
CA LYS A 270 -16.30 -39.14 -12.68
C LYS A 270 -16.23 -38.53 -11.27
N ARG A 271 -15.33 -37.61 -11.01
CA ARG A 271 -15.20 -36.91 -9.75
C ARG A 271 -15.24 -35.39 -9.98
N PRO A 272 -15.58 -34.60 -8.96
CA PRO A 272 -15.39 -33.16 -9.04
C PRO A 272 -13.91 -32.79 -9.35
N GLN A 273 -13.71 -31.83 -10.23
CA GLN A 273 -12.40 -31.38 -10.67
C GLN A 273 -12.23 -29.87 -10.42
N LEU A 274 -11.14 -29.48 -9.79
CA LEU A 274 -10.78 -28.11 -9.55
C LEU A 274 -9.83 -27.61 -10.65
N LEU A 275 -10.25 -26.61 -11.38
CA LEU A 275 -9.45 -25.92 -12.37
C LEU A 275 -8.92 -24.65 -11.69
N ASN A 276 -7.67 -24.70 -11.23
CA ASN A 276 -7.18 -23.65 -10.37
C ASN A 276 -5.85 -23.09 -10.83
N VAL A 277 -5.70 -21.79 -10.60
CA VAL A 277 -4.49 -21.05 -10.90
C VAL A 277 -4.20 -20.06 -9.77
N ALA A 278 -2.92 -19.82 -9.48
CA ALA A 278 -2.47 -18.79 -8.55
C ALA A 278 -1.36 -17.96 -9.20
N THR A 279 -1.48 -16.64 -9.07
CA THR A 279 -0.53 -15.65 -9.61
C THR A 279 -0.43 -14.46 -8.68
N ASP A 280 0.58 -13.59 -8.92
CA ASP A 280 0.57 -12.26 -8.35
C ASP A 280 -0.70 -11.52 -8.81
N GLY A 281 -1.37 -10.86 -7.87
CA GLY A 281 -2.63 -10.16 -8.11
C GLY A 281 -2.46 -8.93 -8.99
N GLU A 282 -1.27 -8.33 -8.98
CA GLU A 282 -0.91 -7.17 -9.79
C GLU A 282 -0.89 -7.48 -11.30
N ASN A 283 -0.94 -8.74 -11.70
CA ASN A 283 -1.18 -9.12 -13.09
C ASN A 283 -2.54 -8.63 -13.60
N TYR A 284 -3.54 -8.52 -12.72
CA TYR A 284 -4.89 -8.11 -13.08
C TYR A 284 -5.08 -6.59 -13.01
N GLY A 285 -4.33 -5.84 -13.83
CA GLY A 285 -4.43 -4.38 -13.93
C GLY A 285 -3.07 -3.69 -14.09
N HIS A 286 -2.16 -3.83 -13.13
CA HIS A 286 -0.86 -3.15 -13.17
C HIS A 286 0.07 -3.72 -14.25
N HIS A 287 0.40 -5.00 -14.20
CA HIS A 287 1.29 -5.61 -15.20
C HIS A 287 0.61 -5.83 -16.56
N LYS A 288 -0.67 -6.09 -16.55
CA LYS A 288 -1.51 -6.28 -17.74
C LYS A 288 -2.70 -5.34 -17.67
N LYS A 289 -2.56 -4.16 -18.29
CA LYS A 289 -3.63 -3.14 -18.32
C LYS A 289 -4.93 -3.74 -18.83
N PHE A 290 -6.03 -3.43 -18.14
CA PHE A 290 -7.38 -3.92 -18.41
C PHE A 290 -7.55 -5.43 -18.20
N GLY A 291 -6.58 -6.10 -17.55
CA GLY A 291 -6.68 -7.52 -17.21
C GLY A 291 -7.83 -7.83 -16.26
N GLU A 292 -8.19 -6.87 -15.39
CA GLU A 292 -9.33 -6.94 -14.47
C GLU A 292 -10.67 -7.03 -15.20
N LEU A 293 -10.80 -6.45 -16.39
CA LEU A 293 -12.03 -6.49 -17.19
C LEU A 293 -12.23 -7.88 -17.79
N SER A 294 -11.16 -8.46 -18.35
CA SER A 294 -11.19 -9.84 -18.86
C SER A 294 -11.48 -10.85 -17.75
N LEU A 295 -10.89 -10.63 -16.57
CA LEU A 295 -11.14 -11.44 -15.38
C LEU A 295 -12.60 -11.38 -14.97
N ALA A 296 -13.17 -10.18 -14.85
CA ALA A 296 -14.57 -9.95 -14.50
C ALA A 296 -15.52 -10.70 -15.45
N HIS A 297 -15.35 -10.49 -16.76
CA HIS A 297 -16.20 -11.11 -17.75
C HIS A 297 -16.04 -12.63 -17.80
N ALA A 298 -14.81 -13.15 -17.65
CA ALA A 298 -14.57 -14.60 -17.60
C ALA A 298 -15.27 -15.26 -16.41
N LEU A 299 -15.17 -14.68 -15.23
CA LEU A 299 -15.70 -15.25 -13.98
C LEU A 299 -17.22 -15.08 -13.84
N ALA A 300 -17.75 -13.90 -14.19
CA ALA A 300 -19.17 -13.61 -14.02
C ALA A 300 -20.03 -14.19 -15.16
N HIS A 301 -19.49 -14.35 -16.37
CA HIS A 301 -20.28 -14.70 -17.54
C HIS A 301 -19.78 -15.95 -18.26
N VAL A 302 -18.52 -15.98 -18.76
CA VAL A 302 -18.07 -17.03 -19.71
C VAL A 302 -18.01 -18.42 -19.06
N LEU A 303 -17.38 -18.52 -17.88
CA LEU A 303 -17.26 -19.82 -17.17
C LEU A 303 -18.61 -20.39 -16.73
N PRO A 304 -19.55 -19.62 -16.14
CA PRO A 304 -20.88 -20.12 -15.82
C PRO A 304 -21.68 -20.56 -17.05
N GLN A 305 -21.61 -19.79 -18.14
CA GLN A 305 -22.28 -20.15 -19.41
C GLN A 305 -21.71 -21.44 -20.04
N SER A 306 -20.44 -21.71 -19.81
CA SER A 306 -19.75 -22.92 -20.25
C SER A 306 -19.97 -24.11 -19.31
N GLY A 307 -20.81 -23.98 -18.27
CA GLY A 307 -21.16 -25.06 -17.35
C GLY A 307 -20.16 -25.28 -16.20
N PHE A 308 -19.23 -24.39 -15.99
CA PHE A 308 -18.30 -24.45 -14.86
C PHE A 308 -18.78 -23.60 -13.68
N THR A 309 -18.57 -24.09 -12.48
CA THR A 309 -18.90 -23.35 -11.23
C THR A 309 -17.71 -22.61 -10.72
N VAL A 310 -17.83 -21.27 -10.60
CA VAL A 310 -16.83 -20.45 -9.92
C VAL A 310 -16.99 -20.61 -8.42
N THR A 311 -15.93 -21.01 -7.73
CA THR A 311 -15.92 -21.36 -6.30
C THR A 311 -14.63 -20.86 -5.61
N ASN A 312 -14.41 -21.27 -4.36
CA ASN A 312 -13.14 -21.08 -3.66
C ASN A 312 -12.60 -22.42 -3.14
N TYR A 313 -11.36 -22.41 -2.68
CA TYR A 313 -10.68 -23.63 -2.23
C TYR A 313 -11.35 -24.30 -1.04
N ALA A 314 -11.85 -23.54 -0.07
CA ALA A 314 -12.50 -24.09 1.12
C ALA A 314 -13.81 -24.78 0.78
N ALA A 315 -14.65 -24.17 -0.05
CA ALA A 315 -15.89 -24.77 -0.53
C ALA A 315 -15.62 -26.04 -1.37
N PHE A 316 -14.59 -26.01 -2.22
CA PHE A 316 -14.22 -27.21 -2.98
C PHE A 316 -13.71 -28.34 -2.07
N LEU A 317 -12.99 -28.02 -1.01
CA LEU A 317 -12.47 -29.01 -0.06
C LEU A 317 -13.60 -29.78 0.66
N GLU A 318 -14.75 -29.12 0.89
CA GLU A 318 -15.95 -29.80 1.41
C GLU A 318 -16.59 -30.70 0.35
N ILE A 319 -16.65 -30.26 -0.92
CA ILE A 319 -17.23 -31.03 -2.02
C ILE A 319 -16.39 -32.27 -2.33
N ALA A 320 -15.07 -32.12 -2.36
CA ALA A 320 -14.13 -33.14 -2.76
C ALA A 320 -12.92 -33.22 -1.82
N PRO A 321 -13.08 -33.81 -0.63
CA PRO A 321 -11.95 -33.98 0.31
C PRO A 321 -10.84 -34.82 -0.30
N PRO A 322 -9.57 -34.62 0.11
CA PRO A 322 -8.42 -35.33 -0.44
C PRO A 322 -8.55 -36.85 -0.36
N LYS A 323 -8.23 -37.53 -1.44
CA LYS A 323 -8.10 -38.99 -1.53
C LYS A 323 -6.65 -39.43 -1.71
N MET A 324 -5.76 -38.49 -1.99
CA MET A 324 -4.33 -38.71 -2.19
C MET A 324 -3.54 -37.99 -1.10
N MET A 325 -2.44 -38.56 -0.69
CA MET A 325 -1.43 -37.88 0.12
C MET A 325 -0.24 -37.46 -0.73
N VAL A 326 0.48 -36.45 -0.24
CA VAL A 326 1.66 -35.89 -0.90
C VAL A 326 2.81 -35.72 0.10
N ASP A 327 4.03 -36.01 -0.37
CA ASP A 327 5.28 -35.55 0.25
C ASP A 327 5.80 -34.33 -0.53
N LEU A 328 6.35 -33.35 0.20
CA LEU A 328 6.86 -32.13 -0.39
C LEU A 328 8.32 -32.26 -0.83
N ALA A 329 8.65 -31.57 -1.91
CA ALA A 329 10.02 -31.28 -2.28
C ALA A 329 10.56 -30.15 -1.36
N LEU A 330 11.75 -30.36 -0.79
CA LEU A 330 12.33 -29.43 0.19
C LEU A 330 13.54 -28.64 -0.36
N GLY A 331 13.70 -28.61 -1.68
CA GLY A 331 14.87 -28.00 -2.33
C GLY A 331 16.16 -28.81 -2.14
N GLU A 332 17.25 -28.35 -2.74
CA GLU A 332 18.52 -29.07 -2.76
C GLU A 332 19.12 -29.28 -1.36
N LYS A 333 18.95 -28.32 -0.46
CA LYS A 333 19.51 -28.37 0.92
C LYS A 333 18.51 -28.88 1.97
N GLY A 334 17.32 -29.30 1.56
CA GLY A 334 16.30 -29.78 2.49
C GLY A 334 15.68 -28.72 3.39
N GLN A 335 15.94 -27.43 3.14
CA GLN A 335 15.47 -26.32 3.99
C GLN A 335 14.05 -25.84 3.66
N GLY A 336 13.56 -26.18 2.49
CA GLY A 336 12.25 -25.80 1.97
C GLY A 336 12.30 -25.51 0.48
N SER A 337 11.12 -25.39 -0.13
CA SER A 337 10.95 -25.04 -1.55
C SER A 337 10.04 -23.81 -1.68
N SER A 338 10.10 -23.15 -2.84
CA SER A 338 9.28 -21.95 -3.16
C SER A 338 8.96 -21.93 -4.65
N TRP A 339 8.02 -21.06 -5.08
CA TRP A 339 7.66 -20.95 -6.49
C TRP A 339 8.67 -20.15 -7.35
N SER A 340 9.48 -19.28 -6.73
CA SER A 340 10.36 -18.33 -7.42
C SER A 340 11.85 -18.63 -7.27
N CYS A 341 12.21 -19.79 -6.68
CA CYS A 341 13.60 -20.23 -6.57
C CYS A 341 13.75 -21.73 -6.89
N ALA A 342 14.37 -22.05 -8.02
CA ALA A 342 14.60 -23.43 -8.43
C ALA A 342 15.45 -24.26 -7.44
N HIS A 343 16.26 -23.59 -6.61
CA HIS A 343 17.14 -24.21 -5.59
C HIS A 343 16.45 -24.34 -4.21
N GLY A 344 15.14 -24.08 -4.13
CA GLY A 344 14.37 -24.15 -2.90
C GLY A 344 14.11 -22.77 -2.29
N VAL A 345 14.86 -22.38 -1.26
CA VAL A 345 14.78 -21.06 -0.61
C VAL A 345 16.12 -20.31 -0.63
N GLY A 346 17.07 -20.75 -1.47
CA GLY A 346 18.41 -20.19 -1.58
C GLY A 346 18.44 -18.69 -1.91
N ARG A 347 17.48 -18.20 -2.70
CA ARG A 347 17.35 -16.77 -3.08
C ARG A 347 17.45 -15.83 -1.88
N TRP A 348 16.93 -16.21 -0.71
CA TRP A 348 16.84 -15.34 0.46
C TRP A 348 17.96 -15.54 1.49
N GLN A 349 18.98 -16.30 1.15
CA GLN A 349 20.09 -16.55 2.07
C GLN A 349 21.46 -16.72 1.40
N GLU A 350 21.55 -16.87 0.06
CA GLU A 350 22.79 -17.19 -0.61
C GLU A 350 22.79 -16.83 -2.10
N ASP A 351 23.94 -16.95 -2.74
CA ASP A 351 24.10 -16.85 -4.20
C ASP A 351 23.65 -18.16 -4.87
N CYS A 352 22.36 -18.30 -5.10
CA CYS A 352 21.82 -19.46 -5.82
C CYS A 352 21.69 -19.23 -7.35
N GLY A 353 22.10 -18.05 -7.85
CA GLY A 353 21.98 -17.68 -9.26
C GLY A 353 20.60 -17.18 -9.68
N CYS A 354 19.53 -17.37 -8.88
CA CYS A 354 18.20 -16.82 -9.19
C CYS A 354 18.19 -15.31 -9.03
N SER A 355 17.76 -14.57 -10.06
CA SER A 355 17.66 -13.11 -10.01
C SER A 355 16.39 -12.61 -10.69
N THR A 356 15.96 -11.38 -10.32
CA THR A 356 14.86 -10.67 -10.94
C THR A 356 15.31 -9.24 -11.20
N GLY A 357 15.22 -8.79 -12.45
CA GLY A 357 15.81 -7.52 -12.89
C GLY A 357 17.35 -7.59 -12.99
N GLY A 358 17.98 -6.43 -13.13
CA GLY A 358 19.43 -6.32 -13.22
C GLY A 358 19.96 -6.39 -14.66
N GLN A 359 21.29 -6.49 -14.78
CA GLN A 359 21.98 -6.54 -16.05
C GLN A 359 22.71 -7.87 -16.23
N PRO A 360 23.04 -8.27 -17.46
CA PRO A 360 23.93 -9.38 -17.69
C PRO A 360 25.22 -9.22 -16.86
N ASN A 361 25.72 -10.27 -16.26
CA ASN A 361 26.89 -10.31 -15.37
C ASN A 361 26.68 -9.83 -13.92
N TRP A 362 25.49 -9.42 -13.52
CA TRP A 362 25.20 -9.15 -12.11
C TRP A 362 25.18 -10.46 -11.32
N GLN A 363 25.81 -10.46 -10.15
CA GLN A 363 25.93 -11.61 -9.24
C GLN A 363 25.06 -11.41 -8.00
N GLN A 364 24.76 -12.49 -7.29
CA GLN A 364 23.89 -12.48 -6.13
C GLN A 364 24.63 -12.81 -4.82
N LYS A 365 25.96 -12.72 -4.81
CA LYS A 365 26.82 -13.03 -3.66
C LYS A 365 26.56 -12.15 -2.44
N TRP A 366 26.00 -10.95 -2.63
CA TRP A 366 25.63 -10.04 -1.57
C TRP A 366 24.55 -10.58 -0.61
N ARG A 367 23.73 -11.52 -1.08
CA ARG A 367 22.57 -12.06 -0.30
C ARG A 367 23.01 -12.80 0.95
N GLY A 368 24.05 -13.61 0.87
CA GLY A 368 24.60 -14.36 2.01
C GLY A 368 25.10 -13.45 3.13
N PRO A 369 26.06 -12.54 2.86
CA PRO A 369 26.53 -11.58 3.84
C PRO A 369 25.44 -10.70 4.44
N LEU A 370 24.49 -10.22 3.64
CA LEU A 370 23.32 -9.47 4.15
C LEU A 370 22.52 -10.34 5.15
N ARG A 371 22.24 -11.60 4.79
CA ARG A 371 21.52 -12.52 5.66
C ARG A 371 22.28 -12.77 6.97
N HIS A 372 23.57 -13.00 6.91
CA HIS A 372 24.41 -13.23 8.09
C HIS A 372 24.47 -12.00 9.00
N ALA A 373 24.53 -10.79 8.43
CA ALA A 373 24.48 -9.56 9.21
C ALA A 373 23.13 -9.41 9.95
N PHE A 374 22.03 -9.71 9.27
CA PHE A 374 20.69 -9.64 9.88
C PHE A 374 20.47 -10.72 10.93
N ASP A 375 20.92 -11.95 10.69
CA ASP A 375 20.82 -13.04 11.67
C ASP A 375 21.65 -12.74 12.92
N PHE A 376 22.84 -12.14 12.77
CA PHE A 376 23.63 -11.62 13.89
C PHE A 376 22.83 -10.58 14.67
N LEU A 377 22.30 -9.56 13.99
CA LEU A 377 21.53 -8.49 14.61
C LEU A 377 20.31 -9.04 15.36
N ASN A 378 19.51 -9.89 14.70
CA ASN A 378 18.33 -10.50 15.31
C ASN A 378 18.67 -11.25 16.60
N LYS A 379 19.80 -11.98 16.60
CA LYS A 379 20.27 -12.71 17.78
C LYS A 379 20.61 -11.75 18.93
N GLN A 380 21.30 -10.63 18.66
CA GLN A 380 21.61 -9.64 19.69
C GLN A 380 20.33 -8.99 20.26
N LEU A 381 19.42 -8.59 19.38
CA LEU A 381 18.14 -7.98 19.78
C LEU A 381 17.24 -8.96 20.54
N ALA A 382 17.28 -10.26 20.24
CA ALA A 382 16.57 -11.29 20.99
C ALA A 382 17.11 -11.43 22.41
N VAL A 383 18.44 -11.41 22.62
CA VAL A 383 19.06 -11.45 23.95
C VAL A 383 18.64 -10.25 24.78
N ILE A 384 18.71 -9.03 24.21
CA ILE A 384 18.24 -7.80 24.85
C ILE A 384 16.76 -7.93 25.24
N PHE A 385 15.93 -8.40 24.31
CA PHE A 385 14.50 -8.54 24.54
C PHE A 385 14.17 -9.53 25.68
N GLU A 386 14.88 -10.63 25.76
CA GLU A 386 14.73 -11.62 26.86
C GLU A 386 15.16 -11.05 28.19
N GLN A 387 16.33 -10.44 28.27
CA GLN A 387 16.91 -9.93 29.51
C GLN A 387 16.12 -8.74 30.05
N GLU A 388 15.94 -7.72 29.24
CA GLU A 388 15.24 -6.50 29.64
C GLU A 388 13.74 -6.70 29.73
N GLY A 389 13.14 -7.43 28.78
CA GLY A 389 11.71 -7.73 28.73
C GLY A 389 11.23 -8.50 29.95
N ALA A 390 12.09 -9.34 30.54
CA ALA A 390 11.79 -10.02 31.79
C ALA A 390 11.52 -9.04 32.96
N GLY A 391 11.94 -7.77 32.87
CA GLY A 391 11.59 -6.73 33.83
C GLY A 391 10.15 -6.24 33.72
N TYR A 392 9.59 -6.24 32.53
CA TYR A 392 8.31 -5.61 32.19
C TYR A 392 7.17 -6.58 31.93
N PHE A 393 7.43 -7.75 31.34
CA PHE A 393 6.41 -8.71 30.92
C PHE A 393 6.38 -9.95 31.80
N ARG A 394 5.22 -10.60 31.86
CA ARG A 394 5.08 -11.94 32.49
C ARG A 394 5.85 -12.98 31.69
N ASP A 395 5.70 -12.94 30.39
CA ASP A 395 6.45 -13.69 29.39
C ASP A 395 6.73 -12.73 28.20
N PRO A 396 7.99 -12.33 27.95
CA PRO A 396 8.32 -11.41 26.87
C PRO A 396 7.88 -11.91 25.48
N TRP A 397 8.02 -13.21 25.19
CA TRP A 397 7.66 -13.75 23.90
C TRP A 397 6.15 -13.87 23.69
N ALA A 398 5.39 -14.20 24.72
CA ALA A 398 3.94 -14.15 24.70
C ALA A 398 3.45 -12.70 24.51
N ALA A 399 4.06 -11.74 25.19
CA ALA A 399 3.77 -10.32 25.02
C ALA A 399 4.06 -9.85 23.58
N ARG A 400 5.19 -10.26 22.96
CA ARG A 400 5.47 -9.98 21.54
C ARG A 400 4.37 -10.55 20.64
N ASN A 401 3.94 -11.77 20.86
CA ASN A 401 2.88 -12.39 20.08
C ASN A 401 1.54 -11.64 20.22
N ALA A 402 1.23 -11.16 21.43
CA ALA A 402 0.02 -10.38 21.70
C ALA A 402 0.07 -8.93 21.19
N TYR A 403 1.27 -8.38 20.95
CA TYR A 403 1.47 -6.98 20.61
C TYR A 403 0.81 -6.53 19.30
N ILE A 404 0.46 -7.47 18.43
CA ILE A 404 -0.30 -7.17 17.21
C ILE A 404 -1.61 -6.43 17.51
N ALA A 405 -2.25 -6.70 18.63
CA ALA A 405 -3.47 -6.01 19.04
C ALA A 405 -3.24 -4.49 19.23
N VAL A 406 -2.06 -4.12 19.73
CA VAL A 406 -1.64 -2.70 19.86
C VAL A 406 -1.23 -2.12 18.51
N VAL A 407 -0.54 -2.89 17.66
CA VAL A 407 -0.17 -2.44 16.30
C VAL A 407 -1.41 -2.10 15.47
N LEU A 408 -2.46 -2.91 15.57
CA LEU A 408 -3.73 -2.69 14.86
C LEU A 408 -4.58 -1.57 15.47
N ASN A 409 -4.44 -1.30 16.76
CA ASN A 409 -5.19 -0.24 17.44
C ASN A 409 -4.34 0.36 18.59
N ARG A 410 -3.74 1.52 18.34
CA ARG A 410 -2.88 2.23 19.28
C ARG A 410 -3.62 3.17 20.24
N GLN A 411 -4.94 3.01 20.40
CA GLN A 411 -5.71 3.83 21.34
C GLN A 411 -5.33 3.50 22.79
N PRO A 412 -5.47 4.46 23.74
CA PRO A 412 -5.10 4.25 25.15
C PRO A 412 -5.71 2.99 25.76
N GLU A 413 -6.97 2.72 25.45
CA GLU A 413 -7.71 1.56 25.99
C GLU A 413 -7.09 0.22 25.53
N SER A 414 -6.58 0.17 24.32
CA SER A 414 -5.88 -1.02 23.79
C SER A 414 -4.56 -1.25 24.50
N LEU A 415 -3.81 -0.17 24.76
CA LEU A 415 -2.57 -0.21 25.53
C LEU A 415 -2.80 -0.66 26.97
N GLU A 416 -3.79 -0.07 27.67
CA GLU A 416 -4.17 -0.46 29.02
C GLU A 416 -4.56 -1.93 29.11
N LYS A 417 -5.38 -2.39 28.16
CA LYS A 417 -5.76 -3.80 28.06
C LYS A 417 -4.54 -4.69 27.83
N PHE A 418 -3.65 -4.33 26.93
CA PHE A 418 -2.44 -5.09 26.64
C PHE A 418 -1.56 -5.22 27.89
N PHE A 419 -1.23 -4.10 28.56
CA PHE A 419 -0.39 -4.13 29.74
C PHE A 419 -1.05 -4.82 30.95
N SER A 420 -2.37 -4.76 31.09
CA SER A 420 -3.07 -5.52 32.13
C SER A 420 -2.96 -7.04 31.94
N GLN A 421 -2.88 -7.51 30.69
CA GLN A 421 -2.81 -8.92 30.35
C GLN A 421 -1.36 -9.45 30.34
N GLU A 422 -0.47 -8.75 29.68
CA GLU A 422 0.90 -9.19 29.39
C GLU A 422 1.95 -8.57 30.33
N GLY A 423 1.66 -7.42 30.92
CA GLY A 423 2.55 -6.73 31.86
C GLY A 423 2.67 -7.46 33.20
N LYS A 424 3.78 -7.25 33.86
CA LYS A 424 3.96 -7.71 35.26
C LYS A 424 2.97 -7.02 36.20
N PRO A 425 2.52 -7.69 37.26
CA PRO A 425 1.71 -7.07 38.30
C PRO A 425 2.41 -5.84 38.89
N GLY A 426 1.73 -4.71 38.95
CA GLY A 426 2.25 -3.46 39.49
C GLY A 426 3.17 -2.67 38.55
N LEU A 427 3.24 -3.02 37.25
CA LEU A 427 3.98 -2.25 36.25
C LEU A 427 3.43 -0.82 36.16
N ALA A 428 4.29 0.16 36.41
CA ALA A 428 3.90 1.57 36.36
C ALA A 428 3.78 2.09 34.94
N PRO A 429 2.90 3.07 34.66
CA PRO A 429 2.78 3.65 33.30
C PRO A 429 4.08 4.22 32.74
N GLU A 430 4.99 4.67 33.61
CA GLU A 430 6.33 5.18 33.24
C GLU A 430 7.20 4.08 32.61
N ASP A 431 7.03 2.83 33.03
CA ASP A 431 7.76 1.68 32.51
C ASP A 431 7.25 1.25 31.11
N TRP A 432 6.05 1.67 30.73
CA TRP A 432 5.48 1.38 29.40
C TRP A 432 6.36 1.89 28.26
N VAL A 433 7.05 3.00 28.48
CA VAL A 433 7.96 3.56 27.47
C VAL A 433 9.07 2.57 27.11
N SER A 434 9.70 1.95 28.11
CA SER A 434 10.77 0.97 27.89
C SER A 434 10.20 -0.34 27.33
N ALA A 435 9.06 -0.79 27.85
CA ALA A 435 8.37 -1.97 27.37
C ALA A 435 7.96 -1.84 25.88
N LEU A 436 7.39 -0.70 25.48
CA LEU A 436 7.02 -0.41 24.09
C LEU A 436 8.24 -0.30 23.18
N ARG A 437 9.36 0.28 23.66
CA ARG A 437 10.61 0.29 22.88
C ARG A 437 11.11 -1.11 22.58
N LEU A 438 11.06 -2.02 23.54
CA LEU A 438 11.44 -3.41 23.35
C LEU A 438 10.53 -4.11 22.33
N LEU A 439 9.22 -3.89 22.41
CA LEU A 439 8.25 -4.46 21.48
C LEU A 439 8.42 -3.90 20.05
N GLU A 440 8.61 -2.59 19.90
CA GLU A 440 8.89 -1.96 18.60
C GLU A 440 10.26 -2.37 18.05
N MET A 441 11.27 -2.58 18.89
CA MET A 441 12.55 -3.18 18.48
C MET A 441 12.32 -4.54 17.83
N GLN A 442 11.52 -5.40 18.45
CA GLN A 442 11.18 -6.73 17.91
C GLN A 442 10.31 -6.63 16.64
N ARG A 443 9.36 -5.68 16.58
CA ARG A 443 8.56 -5.44 15.38
C ARG A 443 9.45 -5.11 14.17
N HIS A 444 10.43 -4.22 14.34
CA HIS A 444 11.35 -3.85 13.28
C HIS A 444 12.37 -4.97 12.96
N ALA A 445 12.76 -5.77 13.94
CA ALA A 445 13.56 -6.96 13.73
C ALA A 445 12.82 -8.03 12.90
N LEU A 446 11.50 -8.10 12.99
CA LEU A 446 10.67 -8.95 12.10
C LEU A 446 10.54 -8.36 10.70
N LEU A 447 10.32 -7.04 10.58
CA LEU A 447 10.20 -6.32 9.30
C LEU A 447 11.46 -6.41 8.45
N MET A 448 12.65 -6.43 9.03
CA MET A 448 13.90 -6.54 8.27
C MET A 448 14.03 -7.84 7.47
N TYR A 449 13.22 -8.87 7.76
CA TYR A 449 13.19 -10.14 7.02
C TYR A 449 12.13 -10.20 5.92
N THR A 450 11.51 -9.09 5.56
CA THR A 450 10.59 -9.01 4.41
C THR A 450 11.28 -9.56 3.16
N SER A 451 10.65 -10.50 2.47
CA SER A 451 11.26 -11.29 1.38
C SER A 451 11.78 -10.43 0.23
N CYS A 452 11.12 -9.31 -0.07
CA CYS A 452 11.51 -8.39 -1.15
C CYS A 452 12.92 -7.82 -0.97
N GLY A 453 13.45 -7.75 0.25
CA GLY A 453 14.82 -7.32 0.52
C GLY A 453 15.91 -8.16 -0.14
N TRP A 454 15.60 -9.40 -0.56
CA TRP A 454 16.50 -10.31 -1.27
C TRP A 454 16.03 -10.68 -2.67
N PHE A 455 14.84 -10.24 -3.08
CA PHE A 455 14.21 -10.71 -4.32
C PHE A 455 14.88 -10.15 -5.57
N PHE A 456 15.17 -8.85 -5.58
CA PHE A 456 15.76 -8.15 -6.71
C PHE A 456 17.28 -8.34 -6.80
N ALA A 457 17.87 -7.83 -7.89
CA ALA A 457 19.21 -8.21 -8.30
C ALA A 457 20.35 -7.44 -7.62
N ASP A 458 20.08 -6.37 -6.85
CA ASP A 458 21.15 -5.57 -6.25
C ASP A 458 20.87 -5.12 -4.82
N LEU A 459 21.95 -5.05 -4.03
CA LEU A 459 21.96 -4.60 -2.64
C LEU A 459 21.47 -3.13 -2.46
N ALA A 460 21.69 -2.25 -3.45
CA ALA A 460 21.25 -0.87 -3.44
C ALA A 460 19.81 -0.69 -3.96
N GLY A 461 19.09 -1.78 -4.21
CA GLY A 461 17.67 -1.75 -4.61
C GLY A 461 16.77 -1.17 -3.53
N LEU A 462 15.63 -0.60 -3.97
CA LEU A 462 14.68 0.09 -3.09
C LEU A 462 14.24 -0.78 -1.90
N GLU A 463 13.92 -2.04 -2.17
CA GLU A 463 13.42 -2.98 -1.16
C GLU A 463 14.53 -3.41 -0.18
N THR A 464 15.76 -3.56 -0.67
CA THR A 464 16.90 -3.88 0.21
C THR A 464 17.25 -2.67 1.10
N LEU A 465 17.21 -1.46 0.56
CA LEU A 465 17.37 -0.23 1.37
C LEU A 465 16.29 -0.13 2.44
N GLN A 466 15.05 -0.52 2.12
CA GLN A 466 13.95 -0.49 3.09
C GLN A 466 14.16 -1.47 4.25
N VAL A 467 14.59 -2.71 3.99
CA VAL A 467 14.89 -3.66 5.09
C VAL A 467 16.11 -3.22 5.91
N LEU A 468 17.08 -2.51 5.31
CA LEU A 468 18.18 -1.87 6.04
C LEU A 468 17.71 -0.73 6.94
N LYS A 469 16.70 0.06 6.52
CA LYS A 469 16.07 1.08 7.38
C LYS A 469 15.38 0.43 8.60
N TYR A 470 14.68 -0.71 8.41
CA TYR A 470 14.09 -1.45 9.52
C TYR A 470 15.16 -1.98 10.49
N ALA A 471 16.26 -2.49 9.97
CA ALA A 471 17.41 -2.91 10.79
C ALA A 471 18.00 -1.73 11.58
N ALA A 472 18.16 -0.57 10.95
CA ALA A 472 18.63 0.65 11.61
C ALA A 472 17.68 1.14 12.72
N ARG A 473 16.36 1.03 12.51
CA ARG A 473 15.37 1.36 13.55
C ARG A 473 15.42 0.38 14.70
N ALA A 474 15.51 -0.91 14.43
CA ALA A 474 15.68 -1.94 15.47
C ALA A 474 16.96 -1.72 16.28
N LEU A 475 18.07 -1.38 15.61
CA LEU A 475 19.34 -0.99 16.25
C LEU A 475 19.18 0.23 17.16
N GLN A 476 18.58 1.29 16.66
CA GLN A 476 18.35 2.53 17.43
C GLN A 476 17.56 2.27 18.71
N LEU A 477 16.53 1.40 18.64
CA LEU A 477 15.72 1.03 19.80
C LEU A 477 16.46 0.09 20.75
N GLY A 478 17.24 -0.86 20.20
CA GLY A 478 18.04 -1.81 20.98
C GLY A 478 19.22 -1.15 21.69
N GLN A 479 19.86 -0.16 21.06
CA GLN A 479 21.00 0.55 21.63
C GLN A 479 20.63 1.28 22.94
N TYR A 480 19.34 1.57 23.16
CA TYR A 480 18.85 2.16 24.38
C TYR A 480 19.06 1.24 25.62
N PHE A 481 19.13 -0.06 25.40
CA PHE A 481 19.27 -1.09 26.42
C PHE A 481 20.67 -1.73 26.48
N SER A 482 21.57 -1.33 25.60
CA SER A 482 22.93 -1.89 25.54
C SER A 482 23.98 -0.81 25.67
N SER A 483 24.98 -1.08 26.52
CA SER A 483 26.19 -0.26 26.59
C SER A 483 27.17 -0.57 25.45
N GLU A 484 27.06 -1.76 24.84
CA GLU A 484 27.90 -2.16 23.73
C GLU A 484 27.40 -1.59 22.40
N PRO A 485 28.27 -1.12 21.50
CA PRO A 485 27.89 -0.54 20.22
C PRO A 485 27.50 -1.64 19.22
N ILE A 486 26.25 -2.06 19.23
CA ILE A 486 25.72 -3.13 18.33
C ILE A 486 25.84 -2.72 16.86
N GLU A 487 25.66 -1.41 16.57
CA GLU A 487 25.67 -0.89 15.20
C GLU A 487 27.01 -1.16 14.50
N SER A 488 28.16 -0.92 15.15
CA SER A 488 29.45 -1.12 14.53
C SER A 488 29.68 -2.57 14.11
N ALA A 489 29.36 -3.52 14.98
CA ALA A 489 29.49 -4.94 14.70
C ALA A 489 28.55 -5.44 13.59
N PHE A 490 27.38 -4.83 13.45
CA PHE A 490 26.44 -5.07 12.35
C PHE A 490 26.99 -4.53 11.01
N VAL A 491 27.44 -3.26 11.00
CA VAL A 491 27.98 -2.58 9.83
C VAL A 491 29.26 -3.25 9.33
N ASP A 492 30.10 -3.76 10.22
CA ASP A 492 31.31 -4.53 9.86
C ASP A 492 30.95 -5.78 9.04
N ARG A 493 29.85 -6.48 9.40
CA ARG A 493 29.38 -7.65 8.64
C ARG A 493 28.75 -7.29 7.30
N LEU A 494 28.11 -6.12 7.22
CA LEU A 494 27.58 -5.62 5.94
C LEU A 494 28.68 -5.33 4.92
N ALA A 495 29.91 -5.07 5.35
CA ALA A 495 31.04 -4.81 4.44
C ALA A 495 31.32 -5.96 3.46
N ASP A 496 30.97 -7.20 3.81
CA ASP A 496 31.14 -8.37 2.95
C ASP A 496 30.10 -8.44 1.82
N ALA A 497 28.98 -7.70 1.93
CA ALA A 497 27.94 -7.64 0.90
C ALA A 497 28.35 -6.63 -0.18
N GLN A 498 28.67 -7.10 -1.39
CA GLN A 498 29.09 -6.24 -2.50
C GLN A 498 27.96 -5.94 -3.46
N SER A 499 27.70 -4.67 -3.73
CA SER A 499 26.76 -4.23 -4.78
C SER A 499 27.34 -4.52 -6.17
N ASN A 500 26.45 -4.79 -7.12
CA ASN A 500 26.81 -4.87 -8.54
C ASN A 500 27.07 -3.47 -9.13
N ILE A 501 26.61 -2.41 -8.47
CA ILE A 501 26.79 -1.02 -8.86
C ILE A 501 28.06 -0.50 -8.20
N ALA A 502 29.16 -0.38 -8.98
CA ALA A 502 30.46 0.00 -8.44
C ALA A 502 30.45 1.31 -7.63
N ALA A 503 29.65 2.29 -8.00
CA ALA A 503 29.50 3.57 -7.30
C ALA A 503 28.86 3.43 -5.90
N GLU A 504 28.07 2.39 -5.68
CA GLU A 504 27.43 2.12 -4.38
C GLU A 504 28.39 1.38 -3.43
N GLY A 505 29.34 0.60 -3.97
CA GLY A 505 30.35 -0.13 -3.21
C GLY A 505 29.76 -1.33 -2.46
N ASN A 506 29.97 -1.39 -1.16
CA ASN A 506 29.49 -2.49 -0.31
C ASN A 506 28.41 -2.06 0.69
N GLY A 507 27.88 -3.02 1.43
CA GLY A 507 26.81 -2.80 2.38
C GLY A 507 27.14 -1.81 3.50
N ARG A 508 28.40 -1.72 3.96
CA ARG A 508 28.84 -0.66 4.89
C ARG A 508 28.69 0.70 4.25
N GLN A 509 29.22 0.90 3.04
CA GLN A 509 29.15 2.18 2.34
C GLN A 509 27.72 2.59 2.01
N ILE A 510 26.86 1.63 1.64
CA ILE A 510 25.42 1.86 1.44
C ILE A 510 24.77 2.27 2.76
N TYR A 511 25.04 1.57 3.86
CA TYR A 511 24.49 1.89 5.16
C TYR A 511 24.87 3.30 5.62
N GLU A 512 26.16 3.65 5.53
CA GLU A 512 26.67 4.95 5.96
C GLU A 512 26.15 6.11 5.09
N ARG A 513 26.02 5.90 3.78
CA ARG A 513 25.60 6.97 2.85
C ARG A 513 24.09 7.08 2.64
N ARG A 514 23.35 5.97 2.72
CA ARG A 514 21.92 5.91 2.37
C ARG A 514 21.00 5.71 3.57
N ILE A 515 21.48 5.04 4.62
CA ILE A 515 20.64 4.67 5.77
C ILE A 515 20.91 5.58 6.97
N LYS A 516 22.15 5.73 7.37
CA LYS A 516 22.51 6.54 8.55
C LYS A 516 22.02 7.99 8.48
N PRO A 517 22.10 8.70 7.34
CA PRO A 517 21.59 10.07 7.21
C PRO A 517 20.08 10.20 7.35
N VAL A 518 19.32 9.15 7.02
CA VAL A 518 17.83 9.19 7.09
C VAL A 518 17.28 8.69 8.43
N VAL A 519 18.14 8.27 9.36
CA VAL A 519 17.72 7.95 10.74
C VAL A 519 17.12 9.19 11.39
N VAL A 520 15.93 9.03 11.95
CA VAL A 520 15.20 10.13 12.60
C VAL A 520 15.28 9.98 14.12
N ASP A 521 15.56 11.10 14.78
CA ASP A 521 15.45 11.25 16.22
C ASP A 521 14.56 12.47 16.57
N PHE A 522 14.38 12.74 17.83
CA PHE A 522 13.58 13.89 18.28
C PHE A 522 14.11 15.24 17.80
N THR A 523 15.41 15.36 17.52
CA THR A 523 16.01 16.63 17.07
C THR A 523 15.59 16.96 15.64
N LYS A 524 15.51 15.94 14.76
CA LYS A 524 14.99 16.11 13.40
C LYS A 524 13.50 16.46 13.38
N ILE A 525 12.70 15.94 14.32
CA ILE A 525 11.29 16.31 14.47
C ILE A 525 11.17 17.79 14.85
N VAL A 526 12.02 18.28 15.78
CA VAL A 526 12.07 19.70 16.14
C VAL A 526 12.45 20.54 14.91
N ASN A 527 13.50 20.16 14.18
CA ASN A 527 13.95 20.88 12.99
C ASN A 527 12.82 20.96 11.93
N HIS A 528 12.15 19.87 11.65
CA HIS A 528 11.01 19.85 10.74
C HIS A 528 9.90 20.79 11.22
N TRP A 529 9.53 20.73 12.49
CA TRP A 529 8.47 21.56 13.05
C TRP A 529 8.80 23.05 12.98
N VAL A 530 10.04 23.46 13.37
CA VAL A 530 10.41 24.86 13.43
C VAL A 530 10.58 25.47 12.02
N ILE A 531 11.11 24.72 11.07
CA ILE A 531 11.17 25.19 9.67
C ILE A 531 9.77 25.40 9.12
N SER A 532 8.86 24.47 9.36
CA SER A 532 7.45 24.62 8.99
C SER A 532 6.78 25.82 9.70
N LEU A 533 7.14 26.11 10.98
CA LEU A 533 6.66 27.29 11.71
C LEU A 533 7.16 28.59 11.07
N LEU A 534 8.44 28.69 10.72
CA LEU A 534 9.01 29.87 10.07
C LEU A 534 8.42 30.12 8.68
N LYS A 535 8.07 29.05 7.96
CA LYS A 535 7.39 29.11 6.68
C LYS A 535 5.93 29.57 6.82
N ASN A 536 5.22 29.06 7.80
CA ASN A 536 3.81 29.40 8.07
C ASN A 536 3.64 29.85 9.53
N ARG A 537 3.76 31.15 9.76
CA ARG A 537 3.68 31.76 11.10
C ARG A 537 2.32 31.63 11.80
N ALA A 538 1.28 31.21 11.06
CA ALA A 538 -0.04 30.91 11.61
C ALA A 538 -0.14 29.51 12.24
N ARG A 539 0.90 28.69 12.17
CA ARG A 539 0.91 27.35 12.74
C ARG A 539 0.77 27.40 14.27
N GLN A 540 -0.31 26.82 14.76
CA GLN A 540 -0.65 26.83 16.19
C GLN A 540 -0.04 25.62 16.91
N CYS A 541 0.23 25.79 18.21
CA CYS A 541 0.50 24.70 19.14
C CYS A 541 -0.74 24.45 20.03
N PRO A 542 -1.04 23.18 20.43
CA PRO A 542 -0.28 21.97 20.11
C PRO A 542 -0.41 21.54 18.65
N ALA A 543 0.62 20.89 18.13
CA ALA A 543 0.68 20.42 16.74
C ALA A 543 1.02 18.92 16.69
N ARG A 544 0.77 18.30 15.53
CA ARG A 544 1.28 16.95 15.22
C ARG A 544 2.29 17.02 14.07
N VAL A 545 3.35 16.26 14.22
CA VAL A 545 4.31 15.94 13.16
C VAL A 545 4.29 14.42 13.03
N TYR A 546 3.54 13.89 12.06
CA TYR A 546 3.21 12.47 11.94
C TYR A 546 2.60 11.91 13.25
N HIS A 547 3.19 10.86 13.82
CA HIS A 547 2.73 10.33 15.11
C HIS A 547 3.27 11.12 16.34
N PHE A 548 4.14 12.12 16.16
CA PHE A 548 4.66 12.93 17.27
C PHE A 548 3.71 14.06 17.62
N ARG A 549 3.37 14.17 18.91
CA ARG A 549 2.68 15.34 19.47
C ARG A 549 3.73 16.36 19.91
N VAL A 550 3.56 17.60 19.44
CA VAL A 550 4.44 18.73 19.74
C VAL A 550 3.68 19.72 20.58
N GLU A 551 4.13 19.96 21.80
CA GLU A 551 3.60 20.97 22.72
C GLU A 551 4.64 22.08 22.90
N CYS A 552 4.26 23.33 22.61
CA CYS A 552 5.10 24.47 22.84
C CYS A 552 5.05 24.87 24.31
N LEU A 553 6.19 24.82 24.99
CA LEU A 553 6.31 25.35 26.33
C LEU A 553 6.52 26.89 26.30
N GLU A 554 7.38 27.33 25.41
CA GLU A 554 7.63 28.74 25.11
C GLU A 554 8.33 28.82 23.74
N HIS A 555 8.04 29.84 22.95
CA HIS A 555 8.82 30.17 21.74
C HIS A 555 8.66 31.64 21.38
N ASP A 556 9.64 32.17 20.69
CA ASP A 556 9.64 33.50 20.15
C ASP A 556 10.39 33.56 18.83
N VAL A 557 9.97 34.47 17.94
CA VAL A 557 10.58 34.68 16.62
C VAL A 557 10.85 36.15 16.43
N LYS A 558 12.11 36.49 16.17
CA LYS A 558 12.54 37.86 15.83
C LYS A 558 13.06 37.90 14.39
N THR A 559 12.72 38.99 13.72
CA THR A 559 13.17 39.27 12.34
C THR A 559 13.96 40.54 12.32
N GLN A 560 15.17 40.50 11.77
CA GLN A 560 16.01 41.68 11.54
C GLN A 560 16.66 41.58 10.16
N ALA A 561 16.49 42.62 9.34
CA ALA A 561 16.87 42.60 7.93
C ALA A 561 16.17 41.43 7.19
N SER A 562 16.92 40.46 6.65
CA SER A 562 16.40 39.26 6.01
C SER A 562 16.63 37.99 6.81
N ILE A 563 16.93 38.12 8.11
CA ILE A 563 17.22 37.00 9.01
C ILE A 563 16.07 36.84 9.99
N ASP A 564 15.48 35.62 10.05
CA ASP A 564 14.61 35.24 11.15
C ASP A 564 15.39 34.39 12.15
N LEU A 565 15.24 34.68 13.43
CA LEU A 565 15.74 33.83 14.51
C LEU A 565 14.57 33.36 15.36
N ALA A 566 14.31 32.06 15.34
CA ALA A 566 13.36 31.41 16.21
C ALA A 566 14.09 30.70 17.36
N ALA A 567 13.63 30.91 18.59
CA ALA A 567 14.09 30.19 19.76
C ALA A 567 12.92 29.73 20.60
N GLY A 568 12.97 28.50 21.14
CA GLY A 568 11.87 28.00 21.93
C GLY A 568 12.18 26.70 22.65
N ARG A 569 11.22 26.28 23.48
CA ARG A 569 11.25 25.02 24.22
C ARG A 569 9.98 24.23 23.87
N LEU A 570 10.17 22.97 23.53
CA LEU A 570 9.11 22.06 23.12
C LEU A 570 9.11 20.82 24.01
N ARG A 571 7.92 20.28 24.25
CA ARG A 571 7.72 18.91 24.73
C ARG A 571 7.21 18.06 23.58
N LEU A 572 7.98 17.03 23.23
CA LEU A 572 7.59 16.07 22.20
C LEU A 572 7.22 14.74 22.83
N THR A 573 6.09 14.17 22.39
CA THR A 573 5.64 12.84 22.80
C THR A 573 5.50 11.95 21.57
N SER A 574 6.17 10.78 21.58
CA SER A 574 5.97 9.76 20.53
C SER A 574 4.64 9.07 20.74
N GLY A 575 3.78 9.01 19.73
CA GLY A 575 2.53 8.27 19.76
C GLY A 575 2.71 6.74 19.73
N ILE A 576 3.93 6.26 19.44
CA ILE A 576 4.25 4.83 19.34
C ILE A 576 4.84 4.30 20.64
N THR A 577 5.92 4.93 21.11
CA THR A 577 6.65 4.48 22.30
C THR A 577 6.27 5.23 23.56
N LEU A 578 5.41 6.21 23.49
CA LEU A 578 5.02 7.14 24.56
C LEU A 578 6.22 7.91 25.16
N ALA A 579 7.38 7.85 24.53
CA ALA A 579 8.58 8.54 24.97
C ALA A 579 8.39 10.05 24.91
N VAL A 580 8.67 10.75 26.04
CA VAL A 580 8.59 12.20 26.17
C VAL A 580 9.99 12.79 26.20
N ARG A 581 10.21 13.92 25.50
CA ARG A 581 11.45 14.71 25.54
C ARG A 581 11.14 16.19 25.58
N ASN A 582 11.79 16.89 26.50
CA ASN A 582 11.84 18.34 26.49
C ASN A 582 13.10 18.78 25.75
N LEU A 583 12.95 19.68 24.78
CA LEU A 583 14.02 20.10 23.89
C LEU A 583 13.96 21.61 23.71
N ALA A 584 15.12 22.26 23.73
CA ALA A 584 15.28 23.66 23.37
C ALA A 584 15.84 23.75 21.95
N PHE A 585 15.33 24.69 21.15
CA PHE A 585 15.81 24.90 19.78
C PHE A 585 16.16 26.37 19.55
N PHE A 586 17.13 26.58 18.67
CA PHE A 586 17.56 27.87 18.14
C PHE A 586 17.74 27.70 16.62
N THR A 587 16.94 28.41 15.85
CA THR A 587 16.92 28.28 14.38
C THR A 587 17.08 29.63 13.73
N ALA A 588 18.16 29.79 12.97
CA ALA A 588 18.37 30.96 12.11
C ALA A 588 17.95 30.61 10.67
N HIS A 589 17.07 31.42 10.09
CA HIS A 589 16.75 31.42 8.66
C HIS A 589 17.45 32.61 8.01
N LEU A 590 18.39 32.35 7.11
CA LEU A 590 19.29 33.31 6.47
C LEU A 590 18.82 33.75 5.08
N GLY A 591 17.54 33.50 4.81
CA GLY A 591 16.93 33.71 3.51
C GLY A 591 16.99 32.48 2.60
N SER A 592 16.10 32.43 1.60
CA SER A 592 15.97 31.31 0.67
C SER A 592 15.78 29.97 1.43
N TYR A 593 16.58 28.93 1.13
CA TYR A 593 16.55 27.61 1.78
C TYR A 593 17.60 27.44 2.87
N LEU A 594 18.23 28.53 3.31
CA LEU A 594 19.34 28.50 4.27
C LEU A 594 18.81 28.54 5.70
N TYR A 595 18.52 27.37 6.27
CA TYR A 595 18.15 27.18 7.67
C TYR A 595 19.32 26.57 8.43
N ARG A 596 19.53 27.01 9.67
CA ARG A 596 20.46 26.41 10.64
C ARG A 596 19.75 26.23 11.95
N THR A 597 19.47 24.99 12.33
CA THR A 597 18.78 24.63 13.59
C THR A 597 19.75 23.90 14.51
N GLN A 598 19.86 24.38 15.73
CA GLN A 598 20.57 23.70 16.81
C GLN A 598 19.57 23.33 17.90
N VAL A 599 19.62 22.08 18.35
CA VAL A 599 18.69 21.51 19.33
C VAL A 599 19.47 21.04 20.54
N LYS A 600 19.04 21.46 21.73
CA LYS A 600 19.62 21.07 23.03
C LYS A 600 18.62 20.24 23.82
N ARG A 601 19.14 19.18 24.42
CA ARG A 601 18.39 18.34 25.36
C ARG A 601 18.58 18.91 26.75
N GLU A 602 17.51 18.87 27.54
CA GLU A 602 17.58 19.18 29.00
C GLU A 602 18.20 20.52 29.36
N LEU A 603 18.01 21.57 28.55
CA LEU A 603 18.47 22.89 28.85
C LEU A 603 17.58 23.52 29.95
N GLU A 604 18.18 23.94 31.04
CA GLU A 604 17.47 24.62 32.11
C GLU A 604 16.83 25.92 31.63
N ARG A 605 15.65 26.26 32.15
CA ARG A 605 14.89 27.43 31.68
C ARG A 605 15.68 28.74 31.80
N SER A 606 16.40 28.92 32.89
CA SER A 606 17.22 30.10 33.10
C SER A 606 18.35 30.24 32.09
N GLU A 607 18.99 29.14 31.74
CA GLU A 607 20.04 29.06 30.73
C GLU A 607 19.46 29.34 29.34
N PHE A 608 18.28 28.73 29.02
CA PHE A 608 17.56 28.98 27.77
C PHE A 608 17.24 30.48 27.59
N VAL A 609 16.65 31.12 28.62
CA VAL A 609 16.27 32.54 28.57
C VAL A 609 17.51 33.45 28.40
N SER A 610 18.59 33.16 29.12
CA SER A 610 19.84 33.91 28.96
C SER A 610 20.42 33.82 27.57
N LEU A 611 20.45 32.62 26.99
CA LEU A 611 20.97 32.37 25.66
C LEU A 611 20.06 32.96 24.56
N GLN A 612 18.73 32.87 24.72
CA GLN A 612 17.77 33.51 23.83
C GLN A 612 17.97 35.02 23.79
N GLN A 613 18.09 35.67 24.95
CA GLN A 613 18.35 37.13 25.05
C GLN A 613 19.68 37.53 24.41
N GLU A 614 20.75 36.77 24.64
CA GLU A 614 22.07 37.00 24.03
C GLU A 614 21.99 36.92 22.50
N LEU A 615 21.34 35.87 21.95
CA LEU A 615 21.20 35.70 20.51
C LEU A 615 20.30 36.75 19.86
N PHE A 616 19.19 37.12 20.51
CA PHE A 616 18.32 38.19 20.03
C PHE A 616 19.00 39.56 20.04
N ALA A 617 19.80 39.87 21.06
CA ALA A 617 20.54 41.09 21.11
C ALA A 617 21.61 41.20 20.00
N VAL A 618 22.28 40.07 19.70
CA VAL A 618 23.24 40.02 18.58
C VAL A 618 22.53 40.15 17.24
N LEU A 619 21.37 39.51 17.05
CA LEU A 619 20.57 39.68 15.84
C LEU A 619 20.20 41.17 15.62
N GLU A 620 19.85 41.90 16.67
CA GLU A 620 19.45 43.30 16.59
C GLU A 620 20.64 44.27 16.35
N SER A 621 21.82 43.95 16.91
CA SER A 621 22.97 44.86 16.88
C SER A 621 24.02 44.52 15.82
N THR A 622 24.34 43.25 15.67
CA THR A 622 25.42 42.73 14.78
C THR A 622 25.00 41.38 14.15
N PRO A 623 24.00 41.38 13.24
CA PRO A 623 23.44 40.16 12.66
C PRO A 623 24.47 39.20 12.04
N GLU A 624 25.59 39.74 11.51
CA GLU A 624 26.71 38.99 10.95
C GLU A 624 27.42 38.10 11.96
N ASN A 625 27.32 38.40 13.24
CA ASN A 625 27.91 37.63 14.32
C ASN A 625 26.97 36.55 14.90
N LEU A 626 25.72 36.46 14.40
CA LEU A 626 24.73 35.52 14.92
C LEU A 626 25.22 34.08 14.75
N ILE A 627 25.61 33.66 13.54
CA ILE A 627 26.05 32.29 13.26
C ILE A 627 27.34 31.91 14.03
N PRO A 628 28.39 32.77 14.06
CA PRO A 628 29.57 32.53 14.92
C PRO A 628 29.20 32.37 16.41
N LEU A 629 28.29 33.19 16.92
CA LEU A 629 27.84 33.08 18.32
C LEU A 629 27.04 31.77 18.55
N MET A 630 26.12 31.41 17.66
CA MET A 630 25.40 30.13 17.73
C MET A 630 26.38 28.96 17.74
N ALA A 631 27.36 28.92 16.86
CA ALA A 631 28.38 27.87 16.82
C ALA A 631 29.18 27.79 18.13
N LYS A 632 29.62 28.97 18.67
CA LYS A 632 30.35 29.04 19.92
C LYS A 632 29.56 28.57 21.16
N ARG A 633 28.27 28.91 21.23
CA ARG A 633 27.42 28.63 22.40
C ARG A 633 26.73 27.28 22.32
N LEU A 634 26.36 26.82 21.12
CA LEU A 634 25.54 25.68 20.88
C LEU A 634 26.28 24.51 20.18
N GLY A 635 27.52 24.75 19.72
CA GLY A 635 28.33 23.80 18.97
C GLY A 635 28.23 23.98 17.46
N GLU A 636 29.14 23.32 16.73
CA GLU A 636 29.22 23.44 15.27
C GLU A 636 28.19 22.60 14.51
N ASP A 637 27.68 21.56 15.15
CA ASP A 637 26.67 20.67 14.53
C ASP A 637 25.31 21.38 14.47
N TYR A 638 24.73 21.40 13.28
CA TYR A 638 23.40 21.97 13.05
C TYR A 638 22.62 21.15 12.01
N LEU A 639 21.32 21.21 12.15
CA LEU A 639 20.37 20.64 11.19
C LEU A 639 19.96 21.71 10.16
N THR A 640 19.60 21.26 8.97
CA THR A 640 19.27 22.10 7.83
C THR A 640 17.94 21.69 7.19
N VAL A 641 17.58 22.31 6.05
CA VAL A 641 16.47 21.86 5.21
C VAL A 641 16.68 20.42 4.71
N HIS A 642 17.92 19.93 4.62
CA HIS A 642 18.20 18.55 4.19
C HIS A 642 17.76 17.50 5.21
N ASP A 643 17.58 17.91 6.48
CA ASP A 643 17.18 17.04 7.60
C ASP A 643 15.67 17.06 7.87
N VAL A 644 14.86 17.76 7.04
CA VAL A 644 13.39 17.67 7.09
C VAL A 644 12.88 16.53 6.21
N PHE A 645 11.62 16.16 6.39
CA PHE A 645 10.98 15.12 5.60
C PHE A 645 10.73 15.56 4.17
N GLN A 646 10.61 14.60 3.24
CA GLN A 646 10.61 14.83 1.80
C GLN A 646 9.51 15.81 1.36
N GLU A 647 8.29 15.65 1.85
CA GLU A 647 7.15 16.50 1.49
C GLU A 647 7.37 17.96 1.88
N GLU A 648 7.98 18.20 3.06
CA GLU A 648 8.29 19.58 3.49
C GLU A 648 9.40 20.19 2.65
N LYS A 649 10.43 19.40 2.27
CA LYS A 649 11.46 19.86 1.33
C LYS A 649 10.85 20.33 0.02
N GLU A 650 10.00 19.49 -0.58
CA GLU A 650 9.31 19.82 -1.83
C GLU A 650 8.46 21.07 -1.68
N GLY A 651 7.73 21.19 -0.55
CA GLY A 651 6.95 22.37 -0.22
C GLY A 651 7.81 23.63 -0.10
N ILE A 652 8.96 23.57 0.58
CA ILE A 652 9.87 24.71 0.73
C ILE A 652 10.39 25.17 -0.63
N PHE A 653 10.90 24.26 -1.44
CA PHE A 653 11.43 24.61 -2.77
C PHE A 653 10.36 25.11 -3.73
N ARG A 654 9.16 24.55 -3.68
CA ARG A 654 8.00 25.02 -4.47
C ARG A 654 7.64 26.46 -4.11
N ASP A 655 7.53 26.76 -2.83
CA ASP A 655 7.17 28.11 -2.36
C ASP A 655 8.23 29.15 -2.71
N LEU A 656 9.52 28.77 -2.68
CA LEU A 656 10.63 29.65 -3.11
C LEU A 656 10.59 29.96 -4.61
N LEU A 657 10.09 29.04 -5.43
CA LEU A 657 9.95 29.23 -6.87
C LEU A 657 8.66 29.98 -7.25
N GLN A 658 7.64 29.98 -6.36
CA GLN A 658 6.30 30.49 -6.65
C GLN A 658 6.29 31.96 -7.12
N PRO A 659 6.98 32.91 -6.50
CA PRO A 659 6.96 34.31 -6.96
C PRO A 659 7.49 34.48 -8.39
N ASN A 660 8.60 33.82 -8.71
CA ASN A 660 9.19 33.87 -10.06
C ASN A 660 8.27 33.18 -11.09
N HIS A 661 7.60 32.09 -10.66
CA HIS A 661 6.64 31.39 -11.48
C HIS A 661 5.43 32.28 -11.81
N GLU A 662 4.86 32.97 -10.82
CA GLU A 662 3.72 33.85 -11.00
C GLU A 662 4.04 35.04 -11.92
N GLU A 663 5.21 35.64 -11.74
CA GLU A 663 5.70 36.71 -12.62
C GLU A 663 5.84 36.23 -14.07
N ALA A 664 6.48 35.09 -14.27
CA ALA A 664 6.65 34.50 -15.60
C ALA A 664 5.32 34.16 -16.27
N VAL A 665 4.40 33.53 -15.55
CA VAL A 665 3.05 33.19 -16.02
C VAL A 665 2.24 34.46 -16.32
N GLY A 666 2.39 35.51 -15.52
CA GLY A 666 1.78 36.82 -15.75
C GLY A 666 2.24 37.46 -17.07
N ALA A 667 3.56 37.47 -17.32
CA ALA A 667 4.13 37.98 -18.57
C ALA A 667 3.68 37.17 -19.80
N ILE A 668 3.70 35.84 -19.69
CA ILE A 668 3.22 34.91 -20.72
C ILE A 668 1.75 35.19 -21.06
N SER A 669 0.90 35.32 -20.03
CA SER A 669 -0.54 35.56 -20.19
C SER A 669 -0.82 36.90 -20.86
N HIS A 670 -0.04 37.95 -20.53
CA HIS A 670 -0.14 39.25 -21.15
C HIS A 670 0.17 39.18 -22.67
N HIS A 671 1.32 38.63 -23.05
CA HIS A 671 1.72 38.51 -24.45
C HIS A 671 0.79 37.60 -25.27
N PHE A 672 0.26 36.54 -24.68
CA PHE A 672 -0.76 35.69 -25.32
C PHE A 672 -2.04 36.48 -25.55
N GLY A 673 -2.48 37.28 -24.56
CA GLY A 673 -3.67 38.14 -24.64
C GLY A 673 -3.60 39.14 -25.79
N GLU A 674 -2.44 39.80 -26.00
CA GLU A 674 -2.22 40.72 -27.13
C GLU A 674 -2.34 40.02 -28.49
N ALA A 675 -1.89 38.79 -28.61
CA ALA A 675 -1.91 38.00 -29.82
C ALA A 675 -3.24 37.26 -30.07
N LYS A 676 -4.11 37.10 -29.07
CA LYS A 676 -5.29 36.20 -29.04
C LYS A 676 -6.22 36.43 -30.25
N SER A 677 -6.54 37.68 -30.57
CA SER A 677 -7.41 38.02 -31.69
C SER A 677 -6.84 37.60 -33.03
N LEU A 678 -5.54 37.80 -33.23
CA LEU A 678 -4.84 37.37 -34.47
C LEU A 678 -4.80 35.84 -34.55
N LEU A 679 -4.54 35.16 -33.43
CA LEU A 679 -4.48 33.69 -33.38
C LEU A 679 -5.86 33.07 -33.68
N LYS A 680 -6.95 33.68 -33.20
CA LYS A 680 -8.31 33.29 -33.56
C LYS A 680 -8.57 33.46 -35.04
N ALA A 681 -8.17 34.59 -35.66
CA ALA A 681 -8.28 34.80 -37.10
C ALA A 681 -7.48 33.74 -37.87
N MET A 682 -6.26 33.43 -37.47
CA MET A 682 -5.45 32.37 -38.07
C MET A 682 -6.14 31.00 -37.98
N ALA A 683 -6.75 30.67 -36.84
CA ALA A 683 -7.46 29.41 -36.67
C ALA A 683 -8.70 29.31 -37.58
N HIS A 684 -9.45 30.40 -37.77
CA HIS A 684 -10.58 30.47 -38.72
C HIS A 684 -10.15 30.26 -40.18
N GLU A 685 -8.96 30.71 -40.53
CA GLU A 685 -8.35 30.51 -41.87
C GLU A 685 -7.66 29.13 -41.98
N GLY A 686 -7.73 28.26 -40.98
CA GLY A 686 -7.09 26.96 -40.98
C GLY A 686 -5.56 26.99 -40.92
N LEU A 687 -4.96 28.10 -40.49
CA LEU A 687 -3.52 28.28 -40.40
C LEU A 687 -2.98 27.70 -39.11
N THR A 688 -1.78 27.09 -39.15
CA THR A 688 -1.16 26.46 -38.00
C THR A 688 -0.59 27.50 -37.02
N MET A 689 -0.98 27.42 -35.75
CA MET A 689 -0.44 28.23 -34.70
C MET A 689 1.04 27.93 -34.47
N PRO A 690 1.94 28.96 -34.36
CA PRO A 690 3.34 28.76 -34.02
C PRO A 690 3.50 28.10 -32.64
N ARG A 691 4.50 27.22 -32.48
CA ARG A 691 4.72 26.42 -31.26
C ARG A 691 4.83 27.26 -29.99
N LEU A 692 5.50 28.41 -30.05
CA LEU A 692 5.65 29.32 -28.91
C LEU A 692 4.26 29.79 -28.42
N TYR A 693 3.43 30.30 -29.32
CA TYR A 693 2.10 30.81 -28.98
C TYR A 693 1.17 29.71 -28.48
N ARG A 694 1.33 28.46 -28.95
CA ARG A 694 0.61 27.30 -28.40
C ARG A 694 0.98 27.07 -26.94
N ALA A 695 2.28 27.03 -26.60
CA ALA A 695 2.73 26.85 -25.23
C ALA A 695 2.26 28.00 -24.31
N MET A 696 2.38 29.25 -24.79
CA MET A 696 1.90 30.42 -24.06
C MET A 696 0.38 30.37 -23.85
N GLY A 697 -0.37 29.95 -24.86
CA GLY A 697 -1.82 29.80 -24.79
C GLY A 697 -2.26 28.72 -23.79
N GLU A 698 -1.61 27.55 -23.81
CA GLU A 698 -1.89 26.47 -22.85
C GLU A 698 -1.62 26.93 -21.42
N ILE A 699 -0.50 27.62 -21.15
CA ILE A 699 -0.20 28.16 -19.81
C ILE A 699 -1.25 29.21 -19.39
N SER A 700 -1.54 30.19 -20.26
CA SER A 700 -2.46 31.29 -19.97
C SER A 700 -3.89 30.80 -19.74
N MET A 701 -4.38 29.88 -20.58
CA MET A 701 -5.76 29.41 -20.49
C MET A 701 -5.95 28.44 -19.29
N ASN A 702 -4.95 27.60 -18.97
CA ASN A 702 -5.00 26.79 -17.78
C ASN A 702 -4.98 27.63 -16.48
N ARG A 703 -4.21 28.71 -16.43
CA ARG A 703 -4.29 29.67 -15.33
C ARG A 703 -5.70 30.27 -15.19
N ARG A 704 -6.25 30.78 -16.32
CA ARG A 704 -7.58 31.38 -16.31
C ARG A 704 -8.67 30.38 -15.91
N LEU A 705 -8.55 29.13 -16.36
CA LEU A 705 -9.43 28.04 -15.94
C LEU A 705 -9.44 27.88 -14.42
N VAL A 706 -8.27 27.83 -13.79
CA VAL A 706 -8.16 27.69 -12.33
C VAL A 706 -8.77 28.90 -11.61
N GLU A 707 -8.56 30.14 -12.12
CA GLU A 707 -9.14 31.36 -11.56
C GLU A 707 -10.68 31.33 -11.61
N VAL A 708 -11.25 30.96 -12.74
CA VAL A 708 -12.70 30.85 -12.94
C VAL A 708 -13.30 29.75 -12.08
N LEU A 709 -12.67 28.57 -12.07
CA LEU A 709 -13.15 27.46 -11.25
C LEU A 709 -13.11 27.77 -9.74
N ARG A 710 -12.07 28.48 -9.28
CA ARG A 710 -11.95 28.88 -7.87
C ARG A 710 -13.08 29.82 -7.43
N GLN A 711 -13.59 30.66 -8.35
CA GLN A 711 -14.74 31.52 -8.08
C GLN A 711 -16.08 30.75 -8.07
N LEU A 712 -16.19 29.70 -8.89
CA LEU A 712 -17.40 28.91 -9.07
C LEU A 712 -17.50 27.69 -8.12
N GLU A 713 -16.40 27.23 -7.55
CA GLU A 713 -16.39 26.05 -6.66
C GLU A 713 -17.35 26.15 -5.45
N PRO A 714 -17.60 27.34 -4.85
CA PRO A 714 -18.59 27.48 -3.78
C PRO A 714 -20.05 27.35 -4.24
N GLU A 715 -20.34 27.54 -5.52
CA GLU A 715 -21.68 27.51 -6.13
C GLU A 715 -21.66 26.64 -7.40
N PRO A 716 -21.43 25.32 -7.27
CA PRO A 716 -21.17 24.42 -8.39
C PRO A 716 -22.32 24.32 -9.40
N GLU A 717 -23.55 24.60 -8.98
CA GLU A 717 -24.75 24.64 -9.85
C GLU A 717 -24.67 25.76 -10.92
N LYS A 718 -23.90 26.83 -10.65
CA LYS A 718 -23.73 27.95 -11.61
C LYS A 718 -22.64 27.66 -12.69
N LEU A 719 -21.94 26.55 -12.56
CA LEU A 719 -20.80 26.27 -13.44
C LEU A 719 -21.22 26.13 -14.91
N SER A 720 -22.34 25.48 -15.16
CA SER A 720 -22.87 25.29 -16.52
C SER A 720 -23.44 26.57 -17.16
N GLU A 721 -23.69 27.61 -16.37
CA GLU A 721 -24.27 28.90 -16.80
C GLU A 721 -23.20 30.00 -16.89
N SER A 722 -21.94 29.73 -16.50
CA SER A 722 -20.87 30.72 -16.51
C SER A 722 -20.45 31.05 -17.94
N GLU A 723 -20.81 32.26 -18.39
CA GLU A 723 -20.40 32.76 -19.74
C GLU A 723 -18.88 32.76 -19.91
N GLU A 724 -18.14 33.12 -18.86
CA GLU A 724 -16.69 33.17 -18.85
C GLU A 724 -16.05 31.79 -19.04
N LEU A 725 -16.59 30.75 -18.37
CA LEU A 725 -16.11 29.37 -18.55
C LEU A 725 -16.43 28.85 -19.93
N LEU A 726 -17.62 29.15 -20.44
CA LEU A 726 -18.05 28.75 -21.79
C LEU A 726 -17.17 29.38 -22.88
N GLU A 727 -16.89 30.70 -22.79
CA GLU A 727 -15.97 31.39 -23.71
C GLU A 727 -14.56 30.78 -23.64
N LEU A 728 -14.05 30.45 -22.44
CA LEU A 728 -12.74 29.86 -22.31
C LEU A 728 -12.65 28.48 -23.00
N ILE A 729 -13.69 27.65 -22.87
CA ILE A 729 -13.79 26.33 -23.50
C ILE A 729 -13.82 26.46 -25.01
N GLU A 730 -14.63 27.40 -25.53
CA GLU A 730 -14.76 27.66 -26.99
C GLU A 730 -13.45 28.16 -27.56
N ASP A 731 -12.78 29.06 -26.88
CA ASP A 731 -11.48 29.59 -27.31
C ASP A 731 -10.40 28.51 -27.30
N ALA A 732 -10.34 27.66 -26.29
CA ALA A 732 -9.41 26.54 -26.23
C ALA A 732 -9.65 25.55 -27.37
N ALA A 733 -10.93 25.23 -27.65
CA ALA A 733 -11.30 24.35 -28.76
C ALA A 733 -10.94 24.92 -30.09
N LEU A 734 -11.27 26.20 -30.36
CA LEU A 734 -10.96 26.92 -31.61
C LEU A 734 -9.46 26.96 -31.86
N LEU A 735 -8.67 27.28 -30.84
CA LEU A 735 -7.22 27.41 -30.93
C LEU A 735 -6.47 26.07 -30.84
N GLY A 736 -7.17 24.96 -30.60
CA GLY A 736 -6.59 23.62 -30.44
C GLY A 736 -5.62 23.54 -29.26
N LEU A 737 -5.94 24.25 -28.16
CA LEU A 737 -5.13 24.30 -26.93
C LEU A 737 -5.61 23.26 -25.92
N LYS A 738 -4.66 22.68 -25.19
CA LYS A 738 -4.96 21.68 -24.15
C LYS A 738 -5.22 22.35 -22.81
N LEU A 739 -6.42 22.14 -22.28
CA LEU A 739 -6.74 22.47 -20.90
C LEU A 739 -6.37 21.28 -20.01
N GLN A 740 -5.15 21.27 -19.49
CA GLN A 740 -4.59 20.18 -18.68
C GLN A 740 -4.00 20.71 -17.37
N SER A 741 -4.76 21.49 -16.62
CA SER A 741 -4.37 21.90 -15.27
C SER A 741 -4.67 20.80 -14.28
N GLY A 742 -3.66 20.28 -13.59
CA GLY A 742 -3.87 19.31 -12.49
C GLY A 742 -4.70 19.91 -11.36
N GLU A 743 -4.54 21.20 -11.04
CA GLU A 743 -5.34 21.93 -10.07
C GLU A 743 -6.79 22.07 -10.56
N GLY A 744 -6.98 22.47 -11.82
CA GLY A 744 -8.31 22.56 -12.42
C GLY A 744 -9.04 21.23 -12.48
N ALA A 745 -8.34 20.15 -12.85
CA ALA A 745 -8.91 18.80 -12.82
C ALA A 745 -9.33 18.37 -11.39
N GLY A 746 -8.51 18.70 -10.40
CA GLY A 746 -8.83 18.44 -8.99
C GLY A 746 -10.07 19.20 -8.51
N MET A 747 -10.24 20.48 -8.91
CA MET A 747 -11.42 21.26 -8.59
C MET A 747 -12.69 20.67 -9.24
N LEU A 748 -12.62 20.33 -10.52
CA LEU A 748 -13.73 19.69 -11.23
C LEU A 748 -14.10 18.33 -10.63
N GLN A 749 -13.11 17.57 -10.15
CA GLN A 749 -13.35 16.31 -9.45
C GLN A 749 -14.09 16.51 -8.11
N ARG A 750 -13.76 17.56 -7.34
CA ARG A 750 -14.49 17.93 -6.13
C ARG A 750 -15.94 18.36 -6.42
N ILE A 751 -16.14 19.11 -7.50
CA ILE A 751 -17.47 19.50 -7.97
C ILE A 751 -18.30 18.26 -8.36
N LEU A 752 -17.70 17.30 -9.09
CA LEU A 752 -18.37 16.01 -9.37
C LEU A 752 -18.77 15.29 -8.09
N THR A 753 -17.87 15.24 -7.12
CA THR A 753 -18.14 14.61 -5.83
C THR A 753 -19.29 15.32 -5.08
N HIS A 754 -19.36 16.65 -5.15
CA HIS A 754 -20.45 17.42 -4.57
C HIS A 754 -21.79 17.05 -5.21
N HIS A 755 -21.90 17.05 -6.54
CA HIS A 755 -23.11 16.62 -7.23
C HIS A 755 -23.53 15.18 -6.93
N LEU A 756 -22.56 14.28 -6.73
CA LEU A 756 -22.82 12.91 -6.29
C LEU A 756 -23.41 12.85 -4.87
N MET A 757 -22.85 13.64 -3.95
CA MET A 757 -23.36 13.73 -2.59
C MET A 757 -24.78 14.27 -2.56
N ASP A 758 -25.08 15.32 -3.33
CA ASP A 758 -26.42 15.90 -3.42
C ASP A 758 -27.43 14.89 -3.97
N LEU A 759 -27.08 14.19 -5.05
CA LEU A 759 -27.94 13.16 -5.64
C LEU A 759 -28.14 11.96 -4.70
N SER A 760 -27.12 11.63 -3.90
CA SER A 760 -27.19 10.56 -2.90
C SER A 760 -28.04 10.96 -1.68
N ALA A 761 -27.95 12.22 -1.24
CA ALA A 761 -28.70 12.74 -0.10
C ALA A 761 -30.18 12.86 -0.42
N GLU A 762 -30.51 13.37 -1.63
CA GLU A 762 -31.87 13.53 -2.10
C GLU A 762 -31.97 13.20 -3.58
N LEU A 763 -32.66 12.10 -3.89
CA LEU A 763 -32.94 11.70 -5.26
C LEU A 763 -34.03 12.58 -5.86
N SER A 764 -33.65 13.81 -6.27
CA SER A 764 -34.53 14.81 -6.84
C SER A 764 -34.26 15.10 -8.30
N GLU A 765 -35.25 15.65 -9.02
CA GLU A 765 -35.08 16.04 -10.42
C GLU A 765 -34.05 17.17 -10.57
N LYS A 766 -33.98 18.07 -9.59
CA LYS A 766 -32.99 19.16 -9.57
C LYS A 766 -31.57 18.60 -9.47
N ALA A 767 -31.28 17.80 -8.46
CA ALA A 767 -29.92 17.22 -8.28
C ALA A 767 -29.47 16.38 -9.49
N ALA A 768 -30.40 15.59 -10.07
CA ALA A 768 -30.12 14.81 -11.28
C ALA A 768 -29.84 15.71 -12.50
N ARG A 769 -30.53 16.83 -12.64
CA ARG A 769 -30.34 17.79 -13.73
C ARG A 769 -29.01 18.53 -13.58
N ASP A 770 -28.68 19.00 -12.40
CA ASP A 770 -27.45 19.74 -12.12
C ASP A 770 -26.24 18.85 -12.45
N MET A 771 -26.24 17.60 -12.00
CA MET A 771 -25.22 16.61 -12.35
C MET A 771 -25.15 16.34 -13.86
N TYR A 772 -26.30 16.21 -14.53
CA TYR A 772 -26.33 16.01 -15.98
C TYR A 772 -25.74 17.20 -16.73
N GLN A 773 -26.08 18.44 -16.36
CA GLN A 773 -25.57 19.66 -16.97
C GLN A 773 -24.05 19.78 -16.76
N PHE A 774 -23.57 19.49 -15.55
CA PHE A 774 -22.14 19.43 -15.27
C PHE A 774 -21.41 18.42 -16.17
N LEU A 775 -21.86 17.18 -16.23
CA LEU A 775 -21.23 16.16 -17.07
C LEU A 775 -21.32 16.47 -18.58
N ALA A 776 -22.42 17.09 -19.01
CA ALA A 776 -22.56 17.55 -20.40
C ALA A 776 -21.56 18.66 -20.74
N LEU A 777 -21.31 19.59 -19.82
CA LEU A 777 -20.25 20.60 -19.96
C LEU A 777 -18.86 19.95 -20.01
N MET A 778 -18.56 18.99 -19.14
CA MET A 778 -17.28 18.30 -19.12
C MET A 778 -16.95 17.58 -20.42
N ARG A 779 -17.97 17.09 -21.14
CA ARG A 779 -17.76 16.50 -22.48
C ARG A 779 -17.25 17.50 -23.52
N ARG A 780 -17.47 18.78 -23.31
CA ARG A 780 -16.95 19.86 -24.19
C ARG A 780 -15.52 20.26 -23.81
N MET A 781 -15.03 19.86 -22.65
CA MET A 781 -13.69 20.18 -22.16
C MET A 781 -12.72 19.04 -22.47
N PRO A 782 -11.50 19.36 -22.91
CA PRO A 782 -10.45 18.35 -23.09
C PRO A 782 -9.80 17.91 -21.77
N ILE A 783 -10.59 17.84 -20.68
CA ILE A 783 -10.18 17.39 -19.36
C ILE A 783 -10.85 16.05 -19.07
N THR A 784 -10.06 15.06 -18.69
CA THR A 784 -10.58 13.75 -18.30
C THR A 784 -10.86 13.75 -16.82
N LEU A 785 -12.11 13.48 -16.44
CA LEU A 785 -12.52 13.24 -15.06
C LEU A 785 -12.49 11.74 -14.75
N GLU A 786 -12.23 11.44 -13.48
CA GLU A 786 -12.36 10.09 -12.96
C GLU A 786 -13.85 9.83 -12.63
N LEU A 787 -14.50 9.01 -13.46
CA LEU A 787 -15.94 8.74 -13.36
C LEU A 787 -16.27 7.48 -12.55
N THR A 788 -15.28 6.76 -12.07
CA THR A 788 -15.44 5.45 -11.41
C THR A 788 -16.51 5.48 -10.31
N GLU A 789 -16.42 6.42 -9.38
CA GLU A 789 -17.37 6.49 -8.27
C GLU A 789 -18.77 6.96 -8.74
N ALA A 790 -18.84 7.88 -9.70
CA ALA A 790 -20.10 8.30 -10.30
C ALA A 790 -20.82 7.14 -10.99
N GLN A 791 -20.08 6.34 -11.74
CA GLN A 791 -20.61 5.15 -12.40
C GLN A 791 -21.06 4.08 -11.38
N ASN A 792 -20.25 3.81 -10.36
CA ASN A 792 -20.58 2.84 -9.32
C ASN A 792 -21.88 3.23 -8.58
N PHE A 793 -21.97 4.50 -8.14
CA PHE A 793 -23.16 5.01 -7.48
C PHE A 793 -24.39 4.90 -8.40
N PHE A 794 -24.23 5.33 -9.64
CA PHE A 794 -25.34 5.35 -10.61
C PHE A 794 -25.80 3.95 -10.99
N PHE A 795 -24.89 3.00 -11.11
CA PHE A 795 -25.21 1.58 -11.33
C PHE A 795 -26.10 1.02 -10.22
N THR A 796 -25.69 1.21 -8.97
CA THR A 796 -26.48 0.79 -7.80
C THR A 796 -27.88 1.46 -7.77
N LEU A 797 -27.93 2.76 -8.06
CA LEU A 797 -29.18 3.50 -8.14
C LEU A 797 -30.14 2.94 -9.21
N MET A 798 -29.59 2.64 -10.38
CA MET A 798 -30.36 2.08 -11.49
C MET A 798 -30.85 0.65 -11.20
N GLU A 799 -30.10 -0.16 -10.50
CA GLU A 799 -30.54 -1.50 -10.12
C GLU A 799 -31.56 -1.52 -8.98
N GLU A 800 -31.32 -0.75 -7.93
CA GLU A 800 -32.09 -0.84 -6.69
C GLU A 800 -33.33 0.06 -6.68
N GLN A 801 -33.23 1.28 -7.22
CA GLN A 801 -34.25 2.32 -7.05
C GLN A 801 -35.03 2.63 -8.34
N PHE A 802 -34.35 2.61 -9.50
CA PHE A 802 -34.96 3.02 -10.75
C PHE A 802 -36.17 2.13 -11.17
N PRO A 803 -36.20 0.81 -10.95
CA PRO A 803 -37.38 0.02 -11.30
C PRO A 803 -38.66 0.47 -10.58
N SER A 804 -38.56 0.82 -9.30
CA SER A 804 -39.66 1.32 -8.50
C SER A 804 -40.11 2.73 -8.94
N LEU A 805 -39.15 3.58 -9.30
CA LEU A 805 -39.35 4.92 -9.80
C LEU A 805 -39.99 4.90 -11.19
N ALA A 806 -39.52 4.05 -12.10
CA ALA A 806 -40.10 3.87 -13.42
C ALA A 806 -41.59 3.42 -13.36
N ALA A 807 -41.91 2.48 -12.45
CA ALA A 807 -43.28 2.01 -12.25
C ALA A 807 -44.24 3.13 -11.75
N ARG A 808 -43.72 4.12 -11.02
CA ARG A 808 -44.49 5.28 -10.53
C ARG A 808 -44.56 6.45 -11.53
N SER A 809 -43.66 6.51 -12.50
CA SER A 809 -43.49 7.62 -13.46
C SER A 809 -44.75 7.91 -14.32
N GLY A 810 -45.64 6.94 -14.43
CA GLY A 810 -46.96 7.12 -15.10
C GLY A 810 -48.00 7.89 -14.30
N ARG A 811 -47.79 8.10 -13.02
CA ARG A 811 -48.79 8.66 -12.07
C ARG A 811 -48.50 10.10 -11.65
N ASP A 812 -47.27 10.54 -11.78
CA ASP A 812 -46.82 11.84 -11.28
C ASP A 812 -45.81 12.47 -12.26
N ALA A 813 -45.98 13.80 -12.51
CA ALA A 813 -45.17 14.56 -13.48
C ALA A 813 -43.71 14.75 -13.01
N GLU A 814 -43.48 14.92 -11.71
CA GLU A 814 -42.18 15.12 -11.13
C GLU A 814 -41.35 13.81 -11.20
N THR A 815 -41.96 12.69 -10.81
CA THR A 815 -41.34 11.37 -10.95
C THR A 815 -41.00 11.04 -12.40
N LYS A 816 -41.85 11.47 -13.34
CA LYS A 816 -41.60 11.29 -14.78
C LYS A 816 -40.42 12.15 -15.28
N ALA A 817 -40.32 13.40 -14.79
CA ALA A 817 -39.20 14.28 -15.12
C ALA A 817 -37.87 13.71 -14.59
N LEU A 818 -37.84 13.30 -13.32
CA LEU A 818 -36.68 12.64 -12.70
C LEU A 818 -36.25 11.39 -13.50
N ALA A 819 -37.17 10.47 -13.81
CA ALA A 819 -36.86 9.27 -14.57
C ALA A 819 -36.24 9.59 -15.95
N ARG A 820 -36.72 10.60 -16.64
CA ARG A 820 -36.16 11.08 -17.91
C ARG A 820 -34.74 11.64 -17.75
N THR A 821 -34.50 12.40 -16.69
CA THR A 821 -33.17 12.98 -16.42
C THR A 821 -32.16 11.87 -16.04
N LEU A 822 -32.56 10.88 -15.26
CA LEU A 822 -31.74 9.71 -14.95
C LEU A 822 -31.37 8.89 -16.19
N ILE A 823 -32.28 8.72 -17.16
CA ILE A 823 -31.96 8.06 -18.43
C ILE A 823 -30.92 8.86 -19.24
N LYS A 824 -30.95 10.20 -19.22
CA LYS A 824 -29.94 11.03 -19.87
C LYS A 824 -28.59 10.93 -19.14
N LEU A 825 -28.61 10.87 -17.80
CA LEU A 825 -27.41 10.64 -16.98
C LEU A 825 -26.80 9.27 -17.27
N ALA A 826 -27.61 8.21 -17.40
CA ALA A 826 -27.17 6.88 -17.79
C ALA A 826 -26.34 6.94 -19.09
N ALA A 827 -26.89 7.54 -20.14
CA ALA A 827 -26.17 7.69 -21.41
C ALA A 827 -24.92 8.56 -21.30
N THR A 828 -24.90 9.52 -20.36
CA THR A 828 -23.72 10.36 -20.11
C THR A 828 -22.62 9.63 -19.34
N LEU A 829 -22.99 8.70 -18.48
CA LEU A 829 -22.09 7.84 -17.70
C LEU A 829 -21.75 6.51 -18.41
N PHE A 830 -22.12 6.35 -19.68
CA PHE A 830 -21.84 5.19 -20.54
C PHE A 830 -22.61 3.91 -20.17
N PHE A 831 -23.85 4.04 -19.64
CA PHE A 831 -24.78 2.91 -19.45
C PHE A 831 -25.70 2.70 -20.64
#